data_9ab2177872cf7ba0df85890dd4d32b52
#
_entry.id   9ab2177872cf7ba0df85890dd4d32b52
#
_cell.length_a   1.000
_cell.length_b   1.000
_cell.length_c   1.000
_cell.angle_alpha   90.00
_cell.angle_beta   90.00
_cell.angle_gamma   90.00
#
_symmetry.space_group_name_H-M   'P 1'
#
loop_
_entity.id
_entity.type
_entity.pdbx_description
1 polymer ?
#
loop_
_entity_poly.entity_id
_entity_poly.type
_entity_poly.pdbx_seq_one_letter_code
_entity_poly.pdbx_strand_id
1 'polypeptide(L)'
;MLRRFFILLLLLSLFVTSAQATVFANLHGIVHDPQHRPIAGAHVALHAADSALTVEATSGADGTFDLPQTPIGVYRLEVSSKGFATNAQFITIASGTNPVLHIPLALKGATESVLVEATTASVSSADTVTPTTLITRHDIDETPGASRTNGMEMITDYVPGAYMTHDMLHMRGGQQTSWLIDGVSIPNTKIASNVGPQIDPKDIDSLETQRGSYASDIGDRTYGVFNVLPRNGFERDRESELLLYGGNLYSGEAQLSLGDHSAKTAWYTSLTGARSNYGLATPVSQIFHDSTNSGSGFVSLIRNQTAQDQIRLDAQYRQDFFQIPYDPDPNDYECASDYYCSYGLRDGQKERDAFLIANWVHTLSPNALFSVAPFYHFNQANYDSPSTDLPVATKWHQSSNYIGGQADAHDAIGPNSFSAGIYTFYQTEHDLFGVLINDGSAPSEPNTHSTASAALFEFYLADHLRLGRYITLLGGERFSVYDAGLNETAIYPRIGATVEIPRLHWVLRGFYGHFFQPAPIETVSSSVLNYASNLSGGENAFTALPSERDEEHQFGIQIPWMGWMLDVDTFKNRVNNFLDHSNLGESNMYFPIAVDGALVRAWEMTLRSPELAHFGQFHLAYSNQIAEQRGDIIGGFTCSDPTDPACALGPDYFPVDHDQRHTLNAGFTANLPLRTWFASNAYYGSGFTNGLAGSGEGPYQGPNLPVHTTFDVSAGHNFGESWKFAANILNVTNHRVVLDNSITIGGFHYNDPRMFSAEMRYRFNF
;
A
#
# COMPACT_ATOMS: atom_id res chain seq x y z
N MET A 1 31.99 12.99 9.94
CA MET A 1 30.72 12.92 9.24
C MET A 1 29.81 14.13 9.50
N LEU A 2 29.40 14.42 10.71
CA LEU A 2 28.52 15.56 11.03
C LEU A 2 28.95 16.92 10.42
N ARG A 3 30.25 17.22 10.40
CA ARG A 3 30.77 18.49 9.86
C ARG A 3 30.67 18.58 8.32
N ARG A 4 30.76 17.46 7.60
CA ARG A 4 30.52 17.41 6.15
C ARG A 4 29.03 17.49 5.82
N PHE A 5 28.17 16.91 6.64
CA PHE A 5 26.73 16.99 6.56
C PHE A 5 26.25 18.45 6.74
N PHE A 6 26.76 19.17 7.75
CA PHE A 6 26.42 20.58 7.95
C PHE A 6 26.93 21.51 6.83
N ILE A 7 28.09 21.21 6.23
CA ILE A 7 28.59 21.98 5.08
C ILE A 7 27.74 21.73 3.83
N LEU A 8 27.28 20.50 3.61
CA LEU A 8 26.36 20.17 2.52
C LEU A 8 25.00 20.87 2.70
N LEU A 9 24.46 20.87 3.92
CA LEU A 9 23.23 21.58 4.27
C LEU A 9 23.38 23.11 4.07
N LEU A 10 24.53 23.66 4.39
CA LEU A 10 24.81 25.10 4.20
C LEU A 10 24.98 25.46 2.72
N LEU A 11 25.53 24.57 1.91
CA LEU A 11 25.63 24.76 0.45
C LEU A 11 24.28 24.58 -0.25
N LEU A 12 23.42 23.70 0.25
CA LEU A 12 22.05 23.50 -0.26
C LEU A 12 21.15 24.71 0.05
N SER A 13 21.37 25.41 1.15
CA SER A 13 20.60 26.64 1.50
C SER A 13 20.77 27.80 0.52
N LEU A 14 21.72 27.71 -0.42
CA LEU A 14 22.00 28.73 -1.44
C LEU A 14 21.25 28.49 -2.77
N PHE A 15 20.55 27.35 -2.92
CA PHE A 15 19.79 26.98 -4.12
C PHE A 15 18.30 26.74 -3.80
N VAL A 16 17.68 27.56 -2.97
CA VAL A 16 16.24 27.48 -2.71
C VAL A 16 15.49 28.09 -3.91
N THR A 17 15.31 27.29 -4.95
CA THR A 17 14.24 27.44 -5.92
C THR A 17 13.32 26.23 -5.78
N SER A 18 12.08 26.52 -5.54
CA SER A 18 10.85 25.77 -5.28
C SER A 18 10.74 24.33 -5.80
N ALA A 19 10.36 23.42 -4.94
CA ALA A 19 10.16 21.98 -5.26
C ALA A 19 8.97 21.30 -4.51
N GLN A 20 8.24 20.26 -4.98
CA GLN A 20 6.95 19.77 -4.41
C GLN A 20 6.63 18.27 -4.37
N ALA A 21 5.75 17.87 -3.41
CA ALA A 21 5.06 16.58 -3.29
C ALA A 21 3.57 16.61 -3.71
N THR A 22 3.02 15.43 -4.02
CA THR A 22 1.90 15.21 -4.92
C THR A 22 0.61 14.65 -4.26
N VAL A 23 0.19 15.16 -3.10
CA VAL A 23 -1.15 14.83 -2.54
C VAL A 23 -2.25 15.78 -2.97
N PHE A 24 -1.89 16.82 -3.67
CA PHE A 24 -2.81 17.83 -4.18
C PHE A 24 -2.62 17.98 -5.67
N ALA A 25 -3.71 18.16 -6.39
CA ALA A 25 -3.69 18.58 -7.77
C ALA A 25 -4.05 20.06 -7.84
N ASN A 26 -3.52 20.77 -8.84
CA ASN A 26 -4.03 22.07 -9.24
C ASN A 26 -4.95 21.85 -10.44
N LEU A 27 -6.25 22.02 -10.27
CA LEU A 27 -7.19 21.93 -11.37
C LEU A 27 -7.28 23.27 -12.07
N HIS A 28 -7.06 23.26 -13.37
CA HIS A 28 -7.30 24.39 -14.24
C HIS A 28 -8.51 24.09 -15.13
N GLY A 29 -9.25 25.10 -15.52
CA GLY A 29 -10.33 24.88 -16.46
C GLY A 29 -10.77 26.16 -17.14
N ILE A 30 -11.57 25.97 -18.18
CA ILE A 30 -12.24 27.04 -18.90
C ILE A 30 -13.73 26.76 -19.00
N VAL A 31 -14.53 27.73 -18.58
CA VAL A 31 -15.99 27.71 -18.74
C VAL A 31 -16.35 28.48 -20.02
N HIS A 32 -17.07 27.83 -20.91
CA HIS A 32 -17.45 28.42 -22.20
C HIS A 32 -18.88 28.05 -22.61
N ASP A 33 -19.43 28.81 -23.55
CA ASP A 33 -20.71 28.46 -24.17
C ASP A 33 -20.53 27.41 -25.30
N PRO A 34 -21.62 26.91 -25.91
CA PRO A 34 -21.52 25.93 -27.00
C PRO A 34 -20.76 26.42 -28.25
N GLN A 35 -20.50 27.72 -28.37
CA GLN A 35 -19.71 28.33 -29.43
C GLN A 35 -18.26 28.58 -29.01
N HIS A 36 -17.82 27.99 -27.89
CA HIS A 36 -16.50 28.18 -27.27
C HIS A 36 -16.16 29.63 -26.86
N ARG A 37 -17.18 30.48 -26.61
CA ARG A 37 -16.95 31.80 -26.05
C ARG A 37 -16.83 31.72 -24.54
N PRO A 38 -15.83 32.35 -23.93
CA PRO A 38 -15.61 32.28 -22.50
C PRO A 38 -16.79 32.85 -21.70
N ILE A 39 -17.12 32.25 -20.59
CA ILE A 39 -18.14 32.74 -19.65
C ILE A 39 -17.43 33.24 -18.39
N ALA A 40 -17.46 34.55 -18.20
CA ALA A 40 -16.92 35.20 -17.00
C ALA A 40 -17.89 35.10 -15.82
N GLY A 41 -17.35 34.98 -14.60
CA GLY A 41 -18.14 35.00 -13.36
C GLY A 41 -18.99 33.73 -13.16
N ALA A 42 -18.67 32.63 -13.83
CA ALA A 42 -19.28 31.35 -13.54
C ALA A 42 -18.77 30.83 -12.19
N HIS A 43 -19.68 30.35 -11.36
CA HIS A 43 -19.38 29.69 -10.10
C HIS A 43 -19.01 28.23 -10.37
N VAL A 44 -17.84 27.82 -9.91
CA VAL A 44 -17.29 26.46 -10.03
C VAL A 44 -17.16 25.91 -8.63
N ALA A 45 -17.80 24.77 -8.35
CA ALA A 45 -17.71 24.09 -7.07
C ALA A 45 -17.37 22.61 -7.27
N LEU A 46 -16.39 22.14 -6.52
CA LEU A 46 -16.03 20.73 -6.39
C LEU A 46 -16.51 20.22 -5.04
N HIS A 47 -17.45 19.32 -5.04
CA HIS A 47 -17.95 18.64 -3.85
C HIS A 47 -17.32 17.25 -3.80
N ALA A 48 -16.59 16.93 -2.73
CA ALA A 48 -16.09 15.57 -2.55
C ALA A 48 -17.27 14.57 -2.52
N ALA A 49 -17.11 13.42 -3.18
CA ALA A 49 -18.20 12.46 -3.33
C ALA A 49 -18.63 11.89 -1.97
N ASP A 50 -17.67 11.70 -1.06
CA ASP A 50 -17.83 10.98 0.20
C ASP A 50 -17.65 11.87 1.44
N SER A 51 -17.53 13.19 1.27
CA SER A 51 -17.36 14.12 2.38
C SER A 51 -18.02 15.47 2.14
N ALA A 52 -18.07 16.31 3.19
CA ALA A 52 -18.56 17.69 3.08
C ALA A 52 -17.50 18.67 2.51
N LEU A 53 -16.32 18.18 2.11
CA LEU A 53 -15.29 19.02 1.52
C LEU A 53 -15.82 19.66 0.22
N THR A 54 -15.77 20.96 0.16
CA THR A 54 -16.10 21.73 -1.05
C THR A 54 -14.97 22.71 -1.34
N VAL A 55 -14.49 22.71 -2.59
CA VAL A 55 -13.51 23.66 -3.10
C VAL A 55 -14.17 24.51 -4.18
N GLU A 56 -14.08 25.83 -4.09
CA GLU A 56 -14.82 26.74 -4.95
C GLU A 56 -13.90 27.74 -5.67
N ALA A 57 -14.28 28.09 -6.89
CA ALA A 57 -13.66 29.16 -7.68
C ALA A 57 -14.70 29.92 -8.49
N THR A 58 -14.27 31.06 -9.05
CA THR A 58 -15.09 31.84 -9.98
C THR A 58 -14.28 32.07 -11.25
N SER A 59 -14.87 31.85 -12.43
CA SER A 59 -14.18 32.04 -13.69
C SER A 59 -13.84 33.52 -13.96
N GLY A 60 -12.64 33.74 -14.49
CA GLY A 60 -12.14 35.04 -14.91
C GLY A 60 -12.80 35.58 -16.17
N ALA A 61 -12.37 36.76 -16.65
CA ALA A 61 -12.90 37.40 -17.84
C ALA A 61 -12.70 36.60 -19.13
N ASP A 62 -11.68 35.77 -19.15
CA ASP A 62 -11.35 34.79 -20.21
C ASP A 62 -11.98 33.41 -20.03
N GLY A 63 -12.88 33.27 -19.02
CA GLY A 63 -13.55 32.03 -18.68
C GLY A 63 -12.69 31.04 -17.90
N THR A 64 -11.43 31.34 -17.66
CA THR A 64 -10.54 30.41 -16.91
C THR A 64 -10.86 30.41 -15.42
N PHE A 65 -10.63 29.26 -14.77
CA PHE A 65 -10.70 29.12 -13.32
C PHE A 65 -9.58 28.22 -12.84
N ASP A 66 -9.18 28.42 -11.59
CA ASP A 66 -8.16 27.65 -10.90
C ASP A 66 -8.70 27.17 -9.56
N LEU A 67 -8.52 25.87 -9.27
CA LEU A 67 -8.79 25.24 -7.99
C LEU A 67 -7.48 24.62 -7.48
N PRO A 68 -6.65 25.44 -6.82
CA PRO A 68 -5.36 24.98 -6.28
C PRO A 68 -5.57 24.12 -5.04
N GLN A 69 -4.58 23.29 -4.73
CA GLN A 69 -4.55 22.45 -3.53
C GLN A 69 -5.78 21.55 -3.37
N THR A 70 -6.31 21.05 -4.49
CA THR A 70 -7.41 20.11 -4.43
C THR A 70 -6.85 18.73 -4.06
N PRO A 71 -7.29 18.13 -2.94
CA PRO A 71 -6.86 16.79 -2.55
C PRO A 71 -7.19 15.75 -3.63
N ILE A 72 -6.41 14.69 -3.71
CA ILE A 72 -6.77 13.55 -4.56
C ILE A 72 -8.06 12.91 -4.06
N GLY A 73 -8.89 12.39 -4.96
CA GLY A 73 -10.18 11.81 -4.61
C GLY A 73 -11.21 11.88 -5.74
N VAL A 74 -12.44 11.51 -5.44
CA VAL A 74 -13.60 11.62 -6.35
C VAL A 74 -14.44 12.83 -5.96
N TYR A 75 -14.75 13.66 -6.95
CA TYR A 75 -15.49 14.90 -6.75
C TYR A 75 -16.67 15.01 -7.71
N ARG A 76 -17.76 15.63 -7.26
CA ARG A 76 -18.80 16.16 -8.11
C ARG A 76 -18.48 17.61 -8.44
N LEU A 77 -18.05 17.87 -9.68
CA LEU A 77 -17.86 19.21 -10.21
C LEU A 77 -19.24 19.79 -10.60
N GLU A 78 -19.58 20.94 -10.08
CA GLU A 78 -20.77 21.68 -10.43
C GLU A 78 -20.39 23.08 -10.92
N VAL A 79 -20.81 23.44 -12.13
CA VAL A 79 -20.54 24.76 -12.72
C VAL A 79 -21.85 25.46 -13.09
N SER A 80 -22.05 26.65 -12.57
CA SER A 80 -23.26 27.44 -12.80
C SER A 80 -22.95 28.87 -13.18
N SER A 81 -23.78 29.44 -14.06
CA SER A 81 -23.73 30.86 -14.41
C SER A 81 -25.12 31.41 -14.73
N LYS A 82 -25.34 32.69 -14.51
CA LYS A 82 -26.62 33.34 -14.76
C LYS A 82 -26.98 33.30 -16.24
N GLY A 83 -28.13 32.70 -16.57
CA GLY A 83 -28.60 32.54 -17.95
C GLY A 83 -28.21 31.21 -18.61
N PHE A 84 -27.44 30.38 -17.95
CA PHE A 84 -27.01 29.07 -18.41
C PHE A 84 -27.61 27.96 -17.54
N ALA A 85 -27.71 26.75 -18.09
CA ALA A 85 -28.04 25.55 -17.33
C ALA A 85 -26.79 25.13 -16.53
N THR A 86 -27.01 24.64 -15.32
CA THR A 86 -25.92 24.11 -14.48
C THR A 86 -25.35 22.83 -15.13
N ASN A 87 -24.04 22.77 -15.24
CA ASN A 87 -23.32 21.56 -15.62
C ASN A 87 -22.85 20.86 -14.35
N ALA A 88 -23.12 19.56 -14.21
CA ALA A 88 -22.64 18.76 -13.11
C ALA A 88 -22.07 17.43 -13.64
N GLN A 89 -20.87 17.07 -13.19
CA GLN A 89 -20.19 15.83 -13.59
C GLN A 89 -19.29 15.33 -12.46
N PHE A 90 -19.04 14.01 -12.41
CA PHE A 90 -18.02 13.46 -11.52
C PHE A 90 -16.65 13.50 -12.17
N ILE A 91 -15.63 13.81 -11.38
CA ILE A 91 -14.23 13.78 -11.78
C ILE A 91 -13.42 13.06 -10.70
N THR A 92 -12.40 12.31 -11.11
CA THR A 92 -11.42 11.69 -10.21
C THR A 92 -10.11 12.44 -10.33
N ILE A 93 -9.53 12.82 -9.20
CA ILE A 93 -8.25 13.51 -9.12
C ILE A 93 -7.26 12.52 -8.53
N ALA A 94 -6.17 12.26 -9.24
CA ALA A 94 -5.09 11.36 -8.84
C ALA A 94 -3.77 12.11 -8.69
N SER A 95 -2.81 11.53 -7.96
CA SER A 95 -1.48 12.09 -7.79
C SER A 95 -0.77 12.37 -9.13
N GLY A 96 -0.01 13.44 -9.16
CA GLY A 96 0.76 13.82 -10.37
C GLY A 96 -0.09 14.28 -11.55
N THR A 97 -1.40 14.51 -11.38
CA THR A 97 -2.27 15.03 -12.43
C THR A 97 -2.51 16.54 -12.28
N ASN A 98 -2.45 17.27 -13.39
CA ASN A 98 -2.86 18.67 -13.48
C ASN A 98 -3.92 18.81 -14.59
N PRO A 99 -5.16 18.37 -14.34
CA PRO A 99 -6.16 18.33 -15.38
C PRO A 99 -6.60 19.74 -15.83
N VAL A 100 -6.76 19.91 -17.12
CA VAL A 100 -7.38 21.10 -17.70
C VAL A 100 -8.80 20.76 -18.13
N LEU A 101 -9.77 21.29 -17.43
CA LEU A 101 -11.19 21.02 -17.63
C LEU A 101 -11.81 21.97 -18.67
N HIS A 102 -12.53 21.43 -19.65
CA HIS A 102 -13.35 22.20 -20.57
C HIS A 102 -14.82 22.02 -20.24
N ILE A 103 -15.44 23.06 -19.73
CA ILE A 103 -16.84 23.02 -19.20
C ILE A 103 -17.76 23.81 -20.11
N PRO A 104 -18.51 23.16 -21.00
CA PRO A 104 -19.53 23.83 -21.80
C PRO A 104 -20.80 24.03 -20.97
N LEU A 105 -21.34 25.25 -20.94
CA LEU A 105 -22.63 25.55 -20.35
C LEU A 105 -23.68 25.82 -21.45
N ALA A 106 -24.78 25.04 -21.44
CA ALA A 106 -25.92 25.26 -22.31
C ALA A 106 -26.77 26.47 -21.86
N LEU A 107 -27.40 27.19 -22.82
CA LEU A 107 -28.31 28.28 -22.47
C LEU A 107 -29.56 27.76 -21.75
N LYS A 108 -30.01 28.45 -20.71
CA LYS A 108 -31.21 28.14 -19.94
C LYS A 108 -32.44 28.42 -20.81
N GLY A 109 -33.13 27.38 -21.29
CA GLY A 109 -34.37 27.53 -22.11
C GLY A 109 -34.48 26.59 -23.31
N ALA A 110 -33.45 25.83 -23.67
CA ALA A 110 -33.56 24.69 -24.54
C ALA A 110 -33.85 23.46 -23.67
N THR A 111 -35.10 23.11 -23.60
CA THR A 111 -35.75 21.90 -23.07
C THR A 111 -34.87 20.83 -22.42
N GLU A 112 -35.27 20.44 -21.19
CA GLU A 112 -34.78 19.34 -20.38
C GLU A 112 -33.45 19.66 -19.63
N SER A 113 -33.55 19.57 -18.30
CA SER A 113 -32.41 19.30 -17.47
C SER A 113 -31.85 17.94 -17.94
N VAL A 114 -30.91 17.98 -18.83
CA VAL A 114 -30.02 16.85 -19.04
C VAL A 114 -29.16 16.85 -17.78
N LEU A 115 -29.60 16.11 -16.78
CA LEU A 115 -28.69 15.49 -15.85
C LEU A 115 -27.82 14.61 -16.77
N VAL A 116 -26.74 15.13 -17.26
CA VAL A 116 -25.67 14.30 -17.76
C VAL A 116 -25.14 13.65 -16.50
N GLU A 117 -25.68 12.48 -16.15
CA GLU A 117 -24.93 11.51 -15.38
C GLU A 117 -23.69 11.22 -16.22
N ALA A 118 -22.74 12.11 -16.11
CA ALA A 118 -21.47 11.91 -16.70
C ALA A 118 -20.90 10.72 -15.93
N THR A 119 -20.90 9.58 -16.58
CA THR A 119 -19.92 8.53 -16.37
C THR A 119 -18.70 9.16 -15.74
N THR A 120 -18.29 8.63 -14.60
CA THR A 120 -17.10 9.05 -13.86
C THR A 120 -16.03 9.44 -14.88
N ALA A 121 -15.89 10.72 -15.16
CA ALA A 121 -14.84 11.17 -16.06
C ALA A 121 -13.56 10.97 -15.25
N SER A 122 -12.92 9.83 -15.47
CA SER A 122 -11.57 9.66 -14.97
C SER A 122 -10.80 10.85 -15.51
N VAL A 123 -10.26 11.65 -14.63
CA VAL A 123 -9.36 12.73 -15.02
C VAL A 123 -8.33 12.09 -15.93
N SER A 124 -8.22 12.62 -17.13
CA SER A 124 -7.52 12.03 -18.27
C SER A 124 -6.23 11.33 -17.83
N SER A 125 -6.20 10.02 -17.88
CA SER A 125 -4.99 9.21 -17.71
C SER A 125 -3.91 9.53 -18.78
N ALA A 126 -4.22 10.40 -19.73
CA ALA A 126 -3.27 10.91 -20.71
C ALA A 126 -2.14 11.76 -20.10
N ASP A 127 -2.28 12.19 -18.88
CA ASP A 127 -1.28 13.03 -18.20
C ASP A 127 -0.29 12.21 -17.35
N THR A 128 -0.59 10.95 -17.05
CA THR A 128 0.30 10.09 -16.26
C THR A 128 0.65 8.79 -16.98
N VAL A 129 1.90 8.41 -16.87
CA VAL A 129 2.42 7.11 -17.38
C VAL A 129 2.10 5.99 -16.39
N THR A 130 1.96 6.31 -15.11
CA THR A 130 1.76 5.37 -14.01
C THR A 130 0.33 4.84 -13.98
N PRO A 131 0.10 3.52 -14.11
CA PRO A 131 -1.23 2.95 -13.90
C PRO A 131 -1.62 3.03 -12.43
N THR A 132 -2.77 3.64 -12.17
CA THR A 132 -3.23 3.97 -10.82
C THR A 132 -4.62 3.38 -10.59
N THR A 133 -4.82 2.80 -9.41
CA THR A 133 -6.13 2.35 -8.90
C THR A 133 -6.47 3.18 -7.66
N LEU A 134 -7.65 3.80 -7.65
CA LEU A 134 -8.18 4.49 -6.48
C LEU A 134 -9.26 3.62 -5.83
N ILE A 135 -9.07 3.29 -4.56
CA ILE A 135 -10.05 2.62 -3.70
C ILE A 135 -10.66 3.70 -2.81
N THR A 136 -11.92 3.98 -3.00
CA THR A 136 -12.63 5.08 -2.32
C THR A 136 -13.16 4.66 -0.96
N ARG A 137 -13.59 5.61 -0.13
CA ARG A 137 -14.30 5.33 1.12
C ARG A 137 -15.51 4.42 0.90
N HIS A 138 -16.25 4.64 -0.19
CA HIS A 138 -17.39 3.82 -0.57
C HIS A 138 -16.98 2.36 -0.85
N ASP A 139 -15.92 2.17 -1.66
CA ASP A 139 -15.36 0.83 -1.92
C ASP A 139 -14.97 0.14 -0.60
N ILE A 140 -14.30 0.87 0.32
CA ILE A 140 -13.88 0.35 1.64
C ILE A 140 -15.10 -0.04 2.49
N ASP A 141 -16.12 0.81 2.55
CA ASP A 141 -17.31 0.62 3.41
C ASP A 141 -18.22 -0.52 2.94
N GLU A 142 -18.14 -0.93 1.68
CA GLU A 142 -18.98 -1.98 1.11
C GLU A 142 -18.20 -3.29 0.88
N THR A 143 -16.87 -3.25 0.84
CA THR A 143 -16.06 -4.47 0.69
C THR A 143 -16.30 -5.45 1.85
N PRO A 144 -16.64 -6.71 1.56
CA PRO A 144 -16.83 -7.70 2.61
C PRO A 144 -15.59 -7.82 3.51
N GLY A 145 -15.78 -7.66 4.82
CA GLY A 145 -14.70 -7.85 5.80
C GLY A 145 -13.69 -6.70 5.95
N ALA A 146 -13.82 -5.59 5.21
CA ALA A 146 -12.88 -4.46 5.31
C ALA A 146 -12.86 -3.81 6.71
N SER A 147 -13.91 -3.96 7.50
CA SER A 147 -13.97 -3.45 8.87
C SER A 147 -13.30 -4.36 9.93
N ARG A 148 -12.79 -5.53 9.53
CA ARG A 148 -12.13 -6.46 10.46
C ARG A 148 -10.70 -6.01 10.81
N THR A 149 -10.09 -6.62 11.80
CA THR A 149 -8.73 -6.33 12.29
C THR A 149 -7.76 -6.37 11.12
N ASN A 150 -7.58 -7.21 10.25
CA ASN A 150 -6.66 -7.18 9.11
C ASN A 150 -7.32 -6.67 7.81
N GLY A 151 -8.23 -5.74 7.93
CA GLY A 151 -9.04 -5.26 6.80
C GLY A 151 -8.28 -4.66 5.61
N MET A 152 -7.00 -4.29 5.78
CA MET A 152 -6.17 -3.79 4.67
C MET A 152 -5.92 -4.83 3.58
N GLU A 153 -6.12 -6.11 3.85
CA GLU A 153 -6.08 -7.18 2.84
C GLU A 153 -7.06 -6.95 1.68
N MET A 154 -8.11 -6.13 1.87
CA MET A 154 -9.05 -5.73 0.82
C MET A 154 -8.38 -5.09 -0.40
N ILE A 155 -7.12 -4.63 -0.27
CA ILE A 155 -6.35 -4.10 -1.40
C ILE A 155 -6.28 -5.13 -2.53
N THR A 156 -6.17 -6.41 -2.18
CA THR A 156 -6.08 -7.50 -3.17
C THR A 156 -7.33 -7.61 -4.04
N ASP A 157 -8.49 -7.16 -3.56
CA ASP A 157 -9.74 -7.20 -4.31
C ASP A 157 -9.74 -6.23 -5.51
N TYR A 158 -8.96 -5.16 -5.43
CA TYR A 158 -8.99 -4.06 -6.40
C TYR A 158 -7.72 -3.96 -7.25
N VAL A 159 -6.60 -4.50 -6.75
CA VAL A 159 -5.27 -4.28 -7.32
C VAL A 159 -4.75 -5.56 -7.97
N PRO A 160 -4.59 -5.60 -9.30
CA PRO A 160 -4.03 -6.76 -9.96
C PRO A 160 -2.57 -6.97 -9.56
N GLY A 161 -2.19 -8.23 -9.39
CA GLY A 161 -0.84 -8.61 -8.95
C GLY A 161 -0.59 -8.44 -7.45
N ALA A 162 -1.60 -8.00 -6.67
CA ALA A 162 -1.58 -8.00 -5.22
C ALA A 162 -2.22 -9.29 -4.67
N TYR A 163 -1.59 -9.92 -3.70
CA TYR A 163 -2.09 -11.13 -3.03
C TYR A 163 -1.52 -11.25 -1.63
N MET A 164 -2.20 -12.02 -0.78
CA MET A 164 -1.74 -12.33 0.57
C MET A 164 -1.16 -13.74 0.62
N THR A 165 -0.03 -13.90 1.28
CA THR A 165 0.52 -15.18 1.68
C THR A 165 1.31 -14.98 2.98
N HIS A 166 1.32 -15.98 3.87
CA HIS A 166 1.89 -15.92 5.23
C HIS A 166 1.69 -14.55 5.94
N ASP A 167 0.44 -14.05 5.90
CA ASP A 167 0.01 -12.80 6.53
C ASP A 167 0.71 -11.50 6.01
N MET A 168 1.37 -11.57 4.86
CA MET A 168 2.04 -10.44 4.24
C MET A 168 1.46 -10.09 2.88
N LEU A 169 1.40 -8.79 2.57
CA LEU A 169 1.00 -8.31 1.25
C LEU A 169 2.17 -8.42 0.27
N HIS A 170 1.96 -9.18 -0.79
CA HIS A 170 2.84 -9.26 -1.94
C HIS A 170 2.27 -8.51 -3.12
N MET A 171 3.14 -7.95 -3.93
CA MET A 171 2.75 -7.31 -5.17
C MET A 171 3.81 -7.54 -6.25
N ARG A 172 3.38 -7.96 -7.45
CA ARG A 172 4.28 -8.17 -8.59
C ARG A 172 5.48 -9.07 -8.28
N GLY A 173 5.27 -10.12 -7.48
CA GLY A 173 6.30 -11.08 -7.10
C GLY A 173 7.28 -10.63 -6.04
N GLY A 174 7.09 -9.44 -5.46
CA GLY A 174 7.93 -8.92 -4.38
C GLY A 174 7.15 -8.58 -3.13
N GLN A 175 7.84 -8.56 -2.01
CA GLN A 175 7.30 -8.26 -0.67
C GLN A 175 7.49 -6.79 -0.28
N GLN A 176 8.38 -6.09 -0.98
CA GLN A 176 8.83 -4.75 -0.61
C GLN A 176 7.97 -3.70 -1.31
N THR A 177 6.92 -3.24 -0.63
CA THR A 177 6.01 -2.19 -1.12
C THR A 177 6.28 -0.86 -0.42
N SER A 178 6.04 0.25 -1.11
CA SER A 178 6.14 1.60 -0.55
C SER A 178 4.80 2.06 0.00
N TRP A 179 4.83 2.66 1.17
CA TRP A 179 3.68 3.27 1.80
C TRP A 179 3.86 4.77 1.96
N LEU A 180 2.84 5.52 1.60
CA LEU A 180 2.78 6.96 1.81
C LEU A 180 1.52 7.27 2.64
N ILE A 181 1.61 8.28 3.48
CA ILE A 181 0.48 8.85 4.20
C ILE A 181 0.39 10.31 3.82
N ASP A 182 -0.72 10.71 3.20
CA ASP A 182 -0.85 12.06 2.63
C ASP A 182 0.34 12.44 1.71
N GLY A 183 0.85 11.48 0.90
CA GLY A 183 1.98 11.66 -0.02
C GLY A 183 3.37 11.69 0.63
N VAL A 184 3.45 11.54 1.93
CA VAL A 184 4.73 11.48 2.64
C VAL A 184 5.16 10.02 2.78
N SER A 185 6.31 9.68 2.24
CA SER A 185 6.86 8.33 2.34
C SER A 185 7.15 7.95 3.78
N ILE A 186 6.62 6.80 4.21
CA ILE A 186 6.88 6.21 5.51
C ILE A 186 7.85 5.05 5.32
N PRO A 187 9.04 5.11 5.91
CA PRO A 187 9.95 3.99 5.87
C PRO A 187 9.28 2.78 6.51
N ASN A 188 9.16 1.71 5.74
CA ASN A 188 8.61 0.47 6.25
C ASN A 188 9.76 -0.44 6.67
N THR A 189 9.55 -1.22 7.74
CA THR A 189 10.53 -2.20 8.20
C THR A 189 9.90 -3.58 8.17
N LYS A 190 10.73 -4.59 8.27
CA LYS A 190 10.32 -5.96 8.48
C LYS A 190 9.89 -6.27 9.91
N ILE A 191 10.04 -5.33 10.82
CA ILE A 191 9.79 -5.56 12.23
C ILE A 191 8.30 -5.71 12.50
N ALA A 192 7.46 -4.89 11.83
CA ALA A 192 6.02 -5.04 11.91
C ALA A 192 5.55 -6.07 10.88
N SER A 193 4.79 -7.07 11.32
CA SER A 193 4.10 -7.98 10.45
C SER A 193 2.90 -7.30 9.78
N ASN A 194 2.27 -7.96 8.83
CA ASN A 194 1.05 -7.54 8.15
C ASN A 194 1.25 -6.49 7.03
N VAL A 195 0.21 -5.69 6.83
CA VAL A 195 0.06 -4.83 5.65
C VAL A 195 0.51 -3.41 5.98
N GLY A 196 1.78 -3.11 5.71
CA GLY A 196 2.32 -1.76 5.77
C GLY A 196 2.28 -1.12 7.17
N PRO A 197 2.05 0.19 7.30
CA PRO A 197 2.08 0.93 8.56
C PRO A 197 0.85 0.68 9.46
N GLN A 198 0.13 -0.41 9.24
CA GLN A 198 -0.98 -0.89 10.08
C GLN A 198 -2.08 0.15 10.35
N ILE A 199 -2.40 0.97 9.37
CA ILE A 199 -3.53 1.91 9.45
C ILE A 199 -4.84 1.12 9.40
N ASP A 200 -5.75 1.48 10.30
CA ASP A 200 -7.09 0.91 10.30
C ASP A 200 -7.87 1.38 9.06
N PRO A 201 -8.43 0.49 8.22
CA PRO A 201 -9.23 0.88 7.05
C PRO A 201 -10.39 1.83 7.37
N LYS A 202 -10.87 1.82 8.60
CA LYS A 202 -11.93 2.72 9.07
C LYS A 202 -11.46 4.17 9.20
N ASP A 203 -10.14 4.40 9.31
CA ASP A 203 -9.52 5.72 9.37
C ASP A 203 -9.01 6.21 8.00
N ILE A 204 -9.26 5.45 6.92
CA ILE A 204 -8.88 5.78 5.55
C ILE A 204 -10.07 6.41 4.83
N ASP A 205 -9.84 7.55 4.17
CA ASP A 205 -10.79 8.17 3.25
C ASP A 205 -10.68 7.55 1.85
N SER A 206 -9.46 7.45 1.34
CA SER A 206 -9.17 6.75 0.09
C SER A 206 -7.76 6.19 0.09
N LEU A 207 -7.54 5.16 -0.74
CA LEU A 207 -6.26 4.54 -0.96
C LEU A 207 -5.94 4.58 -2.45
N GLU A 208 -4.88 5.28 -2.81
CA GLU A 208 -4.34 5.29 -4.15
C GLU A 208 -3.23 4.25 -4.29
N THR A 209 -3.37 3.34 -5.23
CA THR A 209 -2.34 2.34 -5.54
C THR A 209 -1.75 2.60 -6.91
N GLN A 210 -0.44 2.77 -6.96
CA GLN A 210 0.33 2.91 -8.19
C GLN A 210 1.09 1.61 -8.49
N ARG A 211 1.12 1.21 -9.77
CA ARG A 211 1.65 -0.08 -10.23
C ARG A 211 2.73 0.11 -11.29
N GLY A 212 3.99 0.26 -10.85
CA GLY A 212 5.13 0.50 -11.75
C GLY A 212 5.09 1.83 -12.49
N SER A 213 6.01 2.05 -13.39
CA SER A 213 6.15 3.28 -14.18
C SER A 213 6.18 4.54 -13.33
N TYR A 214 6.77 4.48 -12.14
CA TYR A 214 6.78 5.58 -11.19
C TYR A 214 7.61 6.74 -11.68
N ALA A 215 7.12 7.96 -11.50
CA ALA A 215 7.90 9.17 -11.71
C ALA A 215 9.03 9.27 -10.66
N SER A 216 9.96 10.22 -10.84
CA SER A 216 11.19 10.27 -10.01
C SER A 216 10.94 10.75 -8.57
N ASP A 217 9.76 11.28 -8.27
CA ASP A 217 9.30 11.62 -6.91
C ASP A 217 9.11 10.39 -6.01
N ILE A 218 8.79 9.24 -6.61
CA ILE A 218 8.68 7.97 -5.90
C ILE A 218 10.05 7.29 -5.83
N GLY A 219 10.46 6.91 -4.64
CA GLY A 219 11.71 6.19 -4.35
C GLY A 219 11.49 5.02 -3.42
N ASP A 220 12.60 4.49 -2.89
CA ASP A 220 12.67 3.48 -1.84
C ASP A 220 12.26 2.08 -2.33
N ARG A 221 11.02 1.79 -2.67
CA ARG A 221 10.54 0.43 -3.00
C ARG A 221 9.76 0.44 -4.30
N THR A 222 9.73 -0.69 -5.01
CA THR A 222 9.41 -0.68 -6.43
C THR A 222 8.29 -1.61 -6.86
N TYR A 223 7.87 -2.53 -5.99
CA TYR A 223 6.86 -3.52 -6.37
C TYR A 223 5.43 -2.96 -6.37
N GLY A 224 5.15 -1.99 -5.49
CA GLY A 224 3.88 -1.28 -5.43
C GLY A 224 3.98 -0.06 -4.53
N VAL A 225 3.21 0.98 -4.84
CA VAL A 225 3.12 2.20 -4.01
C VAL A 225 1.68 2.38 -3.56
N PHE A 226 1.49 2.45 -2.26
CA PHE A 226 0.20 2.62 -1.60
C PHE A 226 0.19 3.96 -0.88
N ASN A 227 -0.57 4.91 -1.41
CA ASN A 227 -0.74 6.23 -0.81
C ASN A 227 -2.07 6.27 -0.05
N VAL A 228 -1.99 6.26 1.26
CA VAL A 228 -3.14 6.33 2.15
C VAL A 228 -3.52 7.78 2.37
N LEU A 229 -4.75 8.12 2.07
CA LEU A 229 -5.36 9.39 2.45
C LEU A 229 -6.22 9.15 3.69
N PRO A 230 -5.80 9.66 4.85
CA PRO A 230 -6.56 9.48 6.08
C PRO A 230 -7.85 10.27 6.08
N ARG A 231 -8.82 9.81 6.86
CA ARG A 231 -10.02 10.58 7.19
C ARG A 231 -9.65 11.86 7.90
N ASN A 232 -10.44 12.90 7.66
CA ASN A 232 -10.20 14.22 8.23
C ASN A 232 -11.51 14.85 8.74
N GLY A 233 -11.40 15.95 9.47
CA GLY A 233 -12.55 16.60 10.08
C GLY A 233 -13.45 17.37 9.12
N PHE A 234 -13.04 17.66 7.88
CA PHE A 234 -13.90 18.33 6.90
C PHE A 234 -15.08 17.48 6.44
N GLU A 235 -15.01 16.18 6.64
CA GLU A 235 -16.15 15.27 6.40
C GLU A 235 -17.13 15.20 7.59
N ARG A 236 -16.87 15.89 8.69
CA ARG A 236 -17.62 15.85 9.95
C ARG A 236 -18.13 17.25 10.33
N ASP A 237 -19.36 17.33 10.82
CA ASP A 237 -19.93 18.53 11.42
C ASP A 237 -20.38 18.20 12.83
N ARG A 238 -19.47 18.35 13.84
CA ARG A 238 -19.67 17.98 15.23
C ARG A 238 -20.22 16.54 15.36
N GLU A 239 -19.66 15.64 14.56
CA GLU A 239 -20.18 14.29 14.42
C GLU A 239 -19.26 13.26 15.09
N SER A 240 -19.89 12.36 15.84
CA SER A 240 -19.29 11.15 16.40
C SER A 240 -19.86 9.93 15.68
N GLU A 241 -19.03 8.91 15.48
CA GLU A 241 -19.48 7.60 15.01
C GLU A 241 -18.96 6.52 15.95
N LEU A 242 -19.88 5.69 16.43
CA LEU A 242 -19.57 4.45 17.15
C LEU A 242 -19.79 3.29 16.19
N LEU A 243 -18.72 2.54 15.92
CA LEU A 243 -18.76 1.28 15.19
C LEU A 243 -18.60 0.13 16.18
N LEU A 244 -19.49 -0.87 16.07
CA LEU A 244 -19.37 -2.13 16.77
C LEU A 244 -19.40 -3.27 15.74
N TYR A 245 -18.44 -4.16 15.86
CA TYR A 245 -18.32 -5.35 15.03
C TYR A 245 -18.27 -6.59 15.91
N GLY A 246 -18.91 -7.67 15.48
CA GLY A 246 -18.87 -8.95 16.18
C GLY A 246 -19.07 -10.11 15.22
N GLY A 247 -18.36 -11.22 15.44
CA GLY A 247 -18.42 -12.38 14.56
C GLY A 247 -18.15 -13.70 15.25
N ASN A 248 -18.06 -14.76 14.46
CA ASN A 248 -17.57 -16.05 14.93
C ASN A 248 -16.08 -15.94 15.31
N LEU A 249 -15.48 -17.03 15.78
CA LEU A 249 -14.08 -17.07 16.27
C LEU A 249 -13.83 -16.07 17.41
N TYR A 250 -14.88 -15.77 18.18
CA TYR A 250 -14.85 -14.77 19.26
C TYR A 250 -14.33 -13.39 18.81
N SER A 251 -14.52 -13.06 17.54
CA SER A 251 -14.12 -11.76 17.03
C SER A 251 -15.06 -10.65 17.51
N GLY A 252 -14.47 -9.55 17.91
CA GLY A 252 -15.21 -8.37 18.32
C GLY A 252 -14.32 -7.14 18.25
N GLU A 253 -14.92 -6.02 17.82
CA GLU A 253 -14.22 -4.76 17.68
C GLU A 253 -15.15 -3.60 18.01
N ALA A 254 -14.58 -2.54 18.57
CA ALA A 254 -15.25 -1.28 18.80
C ALA A 254 -14.34 -0.12 18.37
N GLN A 255 -14.87 0.80 17.57
CA GLN A 255 -14.23 2.07 17.26
C GLN A 255 -15.15 3.23 17.62
N LEU A 256 -14.60 4.23 18.31
CA LEU A 256 -15.21 5.53 18.48
C LEU A 256 -14.40 6.56 17.70
N SER A 257 -15.03 7.26 16.75
CA SER A 257 -14.43 8.37 16.04
C SER A 257 -15.21 9.65 16.25
N LEU A 258 -14.50 10.77 16.30
CA LEU A 258 -15.03 12.11 16.47
C LEU A 258 -14.40 13.06 15.46
N GLY A 259 -15.14 14.04 15.00
CA GLY A 259 -14.61 15.06 14.13
C GLY A 259 -15.49 16.29 14.06
N ASP A 260 -14.84 17.41 13.75
CA ASP A 260 -15.51 18.71 13.57
C ASP A 260 -14.66 19.60 12.68
N HIS A 261 -15.27 20.62 12.13
CA HIS A 261 -14.56 21.62 11.36
C HIS A 261 -15.13 23.02 11.49
N SER A 262 -14.29 23.96 11.18
CA SER A 262 -14.64 25.34 10.88
C SER A 262 -14.21 25.66 9.44
N ALA A 263 -14.45 26.84 8.94
CA ALA A 263 -13.97 27.25 7.61
C ALA A 263 -12.44 27.13 7.41
N LYS A 264 -11.66 27.06 8.50
CA LYS A 264 -10.18 27.05 8.42
C LYS A 264 -9.52 25.89 9.11
N THR A 265 -10.20 25.19 9.99
CA THR A 265 -9.59 24.13 10.80
C THR A 265 -10.52 22.93 10.84
N ALA A 266 -9.98 21.77 10.60
CA ALA A 266 -10.68 20.51 10.73
C ALA A 266 -9.85 19.54 11.58
N TRP A 267 -10.52 18.73 12.39
CA TRP A 267 -9.88 17.71 13.18
C TRP A 267 -10.71 16.43 13.19
N TYR A 268 -10.02 15.31 13.18
CA TYR A 268 -10.58 13.98 13.28
C TYR A 268 -9.76 13.17 14.25
N THR A 269 -10.39 12.31 15.04
CA THR A 269 -9.71 11.36 15.91
C THR A 269 -10.52 10.09 16.06
N SER A 270 -9.84 8.96 16.22
CA SER A 270 -10.44 7.66 16.47
C SER A 270 -9.69 6.89 17.56
N LEU A 271 -10.41 5.98 18.20
CA LEU A 271 -9.87 4.98 19.13
C LEU A 271 -10.53 3.65 18.81
N THR A 272 -9.70 2.63 18.55
CA THR A 272 -10.14 1.27 18.20
C THR A 272 -9.59 0.27 19.21
N GLY A 273 -10.40 -0.74 19.54
CA GLY A 273 -9.98 -1.93 20.25
C GLY A 273 -10.61 -3.16 19.61
N ALA A 274 -9.81 -4.19 19.36
CA ALA A 274 -10.26 -5.41 18.70
C ALA A 274 -9.71 -6.68 19.37
N ARG A 275 -10.41 -7.78 19.16
CA ARG A 275 -10.02 -9.11 19.62
C ARG A 275 -10.56 -10.17 18.67
N SER A 276 -9.79 -11.25 18.47
CA SER A 276 -10.21 -12.45 17.74
C SER A 276 -9.48 -13.68 18.29
N ASN A 277 -10.03 -14.87 18.05
CA ASN A 277 -9.32 -16.14 18.22
C ASN A 277 -8.75 -16.66 16.88
N TYR A 278 -8.73 -15.81 15.84
CA TYR A 278 -8.08 -16.03 14.58
C TYR A 278 -7.28 -14.77 14.23
N GLY A 279 -5.98 -14.87 14.22
CA GLY A 279 -5.07 -13.75 14.03
C GLY A 279 -4.12 -13.92 12.86
N LEU A 280 -3.63 -15.14 12.62
CA LEU A 280 -2.65 -15.48 11.61
C LEU A 280 -3.11 -16.68 10.76
N ALA A 281 -2.49 -16.89 9.60
CA ALA A 281 -2.69 -18.08 8.80
C ALA A 281 -2.22 -19.34 9.58
N THR A 282 -3.07 -20.35 9.66
CA THR A 282 -2.82 -21.52 10.51
C THR A 282 -2.08 -22.63 9.77
N PRO A 283 -1.16 -23.40 10.43
CA PRO A 283 -0.44 -24.50 9.79
C PRO A 283 -1.33 -25.71 9.47
N VAL A 284 -2.48 -25.81 10.13
CA VAL A 284 -3.50 -26.85 9.91
C VAL A 284 -4.84 -26.21 9.61
N SER A 285 -5.78 -26.97 9.07
CA SER A 285 -7.13 -26.46 8.75
C SER A 285 -7.93 -26.02 9.97
N GLN A 286 -7.59 -26.48 11.17
CA GLN A 286 -8.16 -26.08 12.44
C GLN A 286 -7.39 -24.90 13.03
N ILE A 287 -8.00 -24.18 13.97
CA ILE A 287 -7.43 -22.99 14.63
C ILE A 287 -6.98 -23.38 16.03
N PHE A 288 -5.69 -23.32 16.29
CA PHE A 288 -5.08 -23.59 17.60
C PHE A 288 -4.09 -22.48 17.94
N HIS A 289 -4.12 -21.98 19.18
CA HIS A 289 -3.20 -20.97 19.69
C HIS A 289 -3.01 -19.78 18.76
N ASP A 290 -4.14 -19.11 18.41
CA ASP A 290 -4.17 -18.10 17.38
C ASP A 290 -5.00 -16.87 17.78
N SER A 291 -5.02 -16.57 19.07
CA SER A 291 -5.75 -15.37 19.53
C SER A 291 -4.95 -14.10 19.30
N THR A 292 -5.65 -13.06 18.89
CA THR A 292 -5.10 -11.72 18.68
C THR A 292 -5.88 -10.68 19.46
N ASN A 293 -5.18 -9.62 19.89
CA ASN A 293 -5.77 -8.43 20.48
C ASN A 293 -5.06 -7.21 19.91
N SER A 294 -5.82 -6.19 19.55
CA SER A 294 -5.27 -4.94 19.03
C SER A 294 -5.90 -3.71 19.68
N GLY A 295 -5.14 -2.63 19.69
CA GLY A 295 -5.62 -1.32 20.09
C GLY A 295 -4.89 -0.24 19.32
N SER A 296 -5.64 0.74 18.79
CA SER A 296 -5.08 1.84 18.03
C SER A 296 -5.77 3.17 18.33
N GLY A 297 -5.06 4.25 18.07
CA GLY A 297 -5.60 5.60 18.05
C GLY A 297 -5.01 6.40 16.91
N PHE A 298 -5.84 7.17 16.24
CA PHE A 298 -5.46 8.03 15.11
C PHE A 298 -5.95 9.48 15.35
N VAL A 299 -5.17 10.44 14.88
CA VAL A 299 -5.51 11.88 14.92
C VAL A 299 -5.10 12.52 13.60
N SER A 300 -6.00 13.28 13.00
CA SER A 300 -5.72 14.18 11.88
C SER A 300 -6.16 15.60 12.22
N LEU A 301 -5.29 16.56 11.99
CA LEU A 301 -5.55 18.00 12.16
C LEU A 301 -5.13 18.74 10.89
N ILE A 302 -6.08 19.44 10.28
CA ILE A 302 -5.82 20.28 9.10
C ILE A 302 -6.15 21.73 9.44
N ARG A 303 -5.25 22.64 9.09
CA ARG A 303 -5.45 24.07 9.25
C ARG A 303 -5.06 24.84 8.00
N ASN A 304 -6.04 25.48 7.37
CA ASN A 304 -5.86 26.48 6.32
C ASN A 304 -5.51 27.82 6.99
N GLN A 305 -4.21 28.07 7.20
CA GLN A 305 -3.73 29.24 7.90
C GLN A 305 -4.03 30.51 7.11
N THR A 306 -3.76 30.48 5.79
CA THR A 306 -4.10 31.48 4.80
C THR A 306 -4.75 30.79 3.59
N ALA A 307 -5.11 31.52 2.54
CA ALA A 307 -5.52 30.93 1.26
C ALA A 307 -4.37 30.23 0.53
N GLN A 308 -3.13 30.43 0.97
CA GLN A 308 -1.91 29.90 0.37
C GLN A 308 -1.22 28.86 1.25
N ASP A 309 -1.54 28.83 2.55
CA ASP A 309 -0.87 27.96 3.52
C ASP A 309 -1.83 26.99 4.16
N GLN A 310 -1.53 25.71 4.02
CA GLN A 310 -2.18 24.64 4.77
C GLN A 310 -1.15 23.89 5.61
N ILE A 311 -1.52 23.56 6.83
CA ILE A 311 -0.75 22.72 7.74
C ILE A 311 -1.60 21.49 8.04
N ARG A 312 -1.02 20.30 7.88
CA ARG A 312 -1.60 19.01 8.27
C ARG A 312 -0.72 18.35 9.32
N LEU A 313 -1.37 17.68 10.24
CA LEU A 313 -0.70 16.86 11.26
C LEU A 313 -1.46 15.54 11.36
N ASP A 314 -0.79 14.43 11.04
CA ASP A 314 -1.33 13.09 11.19
C ASP A 314 -0.47 12.29 12.15
N ALA A 315 -1.11 11.60 13.09
CA ALA A 315 -0.45 10.79 14.09
C ALA A 315 -1.24 9.53 14.37
N GLN A 316 -0.54 8.42 14.53
CA GLN A 316 -1.11 7.13 14.91
C GLN A 316 -0.23 6.43 15.92
N TYR A 317 -0.87 5.67 16.78
CA TYR A 317 -0.25 4.61 17.57
C TYR A 317 -1.11 3.36 17.47
N ARG A 318 -0.48 2.22 17.20
CA ARG A 318 -1.11 0.90 17.22
C ARG A 318 -0.26 -0.10 17.96
N GLN A 319 -0.90 -1.02 18.66
CA GLN A 319 -0.28 -2.17 19.28
C GLN A 319 -1.13 -3.40 19.01
N ASP A 320 -0.48 -4.45 18.54
CA ASP A 320 -1.07 -5.77 18.31
C ASP A 320 -0.35 -6.83 19.13
N PHE A 321 -1.06 -7.86 19.49
CA PHE A 321 -0.53 -9.07 20.09
C PHE A 321 -1.10 -10.25 19.33
N PHE A 322 -0.25 -11.16 18.93
CA PHE A 322 -0.59 -12.42 18.26
C PHE A 322 -0.05 -13.59 19.04
N GLN A 323 -0.87 -14.63 19.21
CA GLN A 323 -0.36 -15.95 19.46
C GLN A 323 0.08 -16.54 18.10
N ILE A 324 1.20 -17.27 18.09
CA ILE A 324 1.68 -17.95 16.91
C ILE A 324 1.00 -19.32 16.85
N PRO A 325 0.23 -19.62 15.79
CA PRO A 325 -0.45 -20.90 15.68
C PRO A 325 0.56 -22.03 15.50
N TYR A 326 0.18 -23.24 15.92
CA TYR A 326 1.01 -24.43 15.80
C TYR A 326 0.18 -25.66 15.38
N ASP A 327 0.86 -26.71 14.86
CA ASP A 327 0.24 -28.00 14.60
C ASP A 327 0.15 -28.82 15.91
N PRO A 328 -1.05 -29.23 16.34
CA PRO A 328 -1.23 -30.01 17.55
C PRO A 328 -0.91 -31.51 17.40
N ASP A 329 -0.59 -32.01 16.19
CA ASP A 329 -0.28 -33.41 15.95
C ASP A 329 1.25 -33.67 15.94
N PRO A 330 1.82 -34.34 16.95
CA PRO A 330 3.25 -34.62 16.99
C PRO A 330 3.70 -35.65 15.94
N ASN A 331 2.80 -36.26 15.19
CA ASN A 331 3.08 -37.22 14.15
C ASN A 331 2.75 -36.70 12.74
N ASP A 332 2.42 -35.41 12.65
CA ASP A 332 2.20 -34.82 11.34
C ASP A 332 3.48 -34.83 10.52
N TYR A 333 3.33 -34.57 9.22
CA TYR A 333 4.42 -34.59 8.26
C TYR A 333 5.61 -33.71 8.69
N GLU A 334 5.35 -32.50 9.16
CA GLU A 334 6.39 -31.55 9.58
C GLU A 334 7.26 -32.12 10.71
N CYS A 335 6.64 -32.71 11.74
CA CYS A 335 7.34 -33.34 12.86
C CYS A 335 7.99 -34.67 12.50
N ALA A 336 7.41 -35.42 11.57
CA ALA A 336 7.88 -36.76 11.20
C ALA A 336 9.06 -36.72 10.22
N SER A 337 9.20 -35.66 9.44
CA SER A 337 10.21 -35.53 8.39
C SER A 337 11.42 -34.68 8.78
N ASP A 338 11.51 -34.21 10.01
CA ASP A 338 12.50 -33.23 10.47
C ASP A 338 12.48 -31.91 9.66
N TYR A 339 11.36 -31.64 8.96
CA TYR A 339 11.21 -30.43 8.18
C TYR A 339 11.03 -29.19 9.07
N TYR A 340 10.01 -29.18 9.90
CA TYR A 340 9.76 -28.21 10.96
C TYR A 340 8.65 -28.72 11.86
N CYS A 341 8.90 -28.79 13.14
CA CYS A 341 7.90 -29.26 14.09
C CYS A 341 7.46 -28.12 15.01
N SER A 342 6.26 -27.61 14.78
CA SER A 342 5.67 -26.57 15.64
C SER A 342 4.95 -27.14 16.88
N TYR A 343 4.82 -28.48 16.98
CA TYR A 343 4.17 -29.13 18.10
C TYR A 343 4.82 -28.77 19.46
N GLY A 344 4.02 -28.26 20.36
CA GLY A 344 4.46 -27.86 21.70
C GLY A 344 5.00 -26.45 21.82
N LEU A 345 5.21 -25.73 20.74
CA LEU A 345 5.55 -24.31 20.73
C LEU A 345 4.30 -23.50 21.14
N ARG A 346 4.49 -22.45 21.96
CA ARG A 346 3.41 -21.56 22.43
C ARG A 346 3.83 -20.12 22.35
N ASP A 347 4.45 -19.80 21.25
CA ASP A 347 5.04 -18.51 20.98
C ASP A 347 3.98 -17.40 20.88
N GLY A 348 4.42 -16.18 21.10
CA GLY A 348 3.60 -15.00 20.92
C GLY A 348 4.43 -13.83 20.44
N GLN A 349 3.82 -12.96 19.65
CA GLN A 349 4.45 -11.76 19.13
C GLN A 349 3.65 -10.53 19.53
N LYS A 350 4.35 -9.51 19.97
CA LYS A 350 3.79 -8.20 20.24
C LYS A 350 4.40 -7.17 19.32
N GLU A 351 3.54 -6.50 18.58
CA GLU A 351 3.94 -5.46 17.65
C GLU A 351 3.47 -4.08 18.09
N ARG A 352 4.21 -3.06 17.72
CA ARG A 352 3.86 -1.65 17.90
C ARG A 352 4.28 -0.87 16.68
N ASP A 353 3.41 0.02 16.25
CA ASP A 353 3.68 0.98 15.20
C ASP A 353 3.21 2.36 15.62
N ALA A 354 3.99 3.38 15.34
CA ALA A 354 3.64 4.76 15.63
C ALA A 354 4.26 5.69 14.61
N PHE A 355 3.48 6.59 14.05
CA PHE A 355 3.99 7.66 13.20
C PHE A 355 3.45 9.03 13.62
N LEU A 356 4.22 10.04 13.28
CA LEU A 356 3.87 11.45 13.36
C LEU A 356 4.39 12.15 12.12
N ILE A 357 3.48 12.76 11.36
CA ILE A 357 3.78 13.52 10.16
C ILE A 357 3.23 14.92 10.35
N ALA A 358 4.05 15.93 10.06
CA ALA A 358 3.59 17.32 9.96
C ALA A 358 3.89 17.83 8.56
N ASN A 359 2.87 18.13 7.78
CA ASN A 359 3.02 18.60 6.40
C ASN A 359 2.56 20.06 6.29
N TRP A 360 3.47 20.94 5.87
CA TRP A 360 3.14 22.32 5.51
C TRP A 360 3.19 22.46 3.99
N VAL A 361 2.07 22.89 3.42
CA VAL A 361 1.90 23.13 1.99
C VAL A 361 1.70 24.62 1.76
N HIS A 362 2.50 25.20 0.87
CA HIS A 362 2.43 26.61 0.50
C HIS A 362 2.23 26.79 -1.01
N THR A 363 1.16 27.43 -1.41
CA THR A 363 0.87 27.79 -2.82
C THR A 363 1.53 29.11 -3.18
N LEU A 364 2.57 29.06 -3.99
CA LEU A 364 3.29 30.25 -4.47
C LEU A 364 2.51 31.00 -5.57
N SER A 365 1.86 30.24 -6.45
CA SER A 365 1.01 30.71 -7.54
C SER A 365 0.01 29.61 -7.92
N PRO A 366 -0.98 29.86 -8.79
CA PRO A 366 -1.84 28.77 -9.29
C PRO A 366 -1.08 27.60 -9.92
N ASN A 367 0.12 27.84 -10.42
CA ASN A 367 0.95 26.83 -11.09
C ASN A 367 2.09 26.30 -10.21
N ALA A 368 2.35 26.93 -9.08
CA ALA A 368 3.52 26.62 -8.25
C ALA A 368 3.13 26.39 -6.79
N LEU A 369 3.57 25.30 -6.24
CA LEU A 369 3.24 24.82 -4.90
C LEU A 369 4.55 24.30 -4.25
N PHE A 370 4.68 24.32 -2.94
CA PHE A 370 5.81 23.86 -2.14
C PHE A 370 5.34 23.17 -0.87
N SER A 371 5.95 22.05 -0.51
CA SER A 371 5.65 21.37 0.75
C SER A 371 6.89 20.98 1.53
N VAL A 372 6.75 20.88 2.84
CA VAL A 372 7.76 20.35 3.75
C VAL A 372 7.08 19.47 4.78
N ALA A 373 7.52 18.24 4.89
CA ALA A 373 6.93 17.24 5.74
C ALA A 373 7.98 16.52 6.59
N PRO A 374 8.37 17.04 7.76
CA PRO A 374 9.10 16.26 8.74
C PRO A 374 8.24 15.12 9.28
N PHE A 375 8.87 13.98 9.53
CA PHE A 375 8.21 12.82 10.11
C PHE A 375 9.05 12.11 11.16
N TYR A 376 8.34 11.38 12.02
CA TYR A 376 8.90 10.39 12.93
C TYR A 376 8.12 9.08 12.74
N HIS A 377 8.82 7.95 12.63
CA HIS A 377 8.22 6.63 12.61
C HIS A 377 8.95 5.71 13.57
N PHE A 378 8.20 4.97 14.36
CA PHE A 378 8.66 3.94 15.29
C PHE A 378 7.93 2.65 14.98
N ASN A 379 8.65 1.53 14.94
CA ASN A 379 8.04 0.21 14.97
C ASN A 379 8.84 -0.77 15.82
N GLN A 380 8.16 -1.82 16.28
CA GLN A 380 8.71 -2.84 17.16
C GLN A 380 7.97 -4.16 16.95
N ALA A 381 8.72 -5.27 16.91
CA ALA A 381 8.21 -6.62 17.04
C ALA A 381 8.98 -7.33 18.16
N ASN A 382 8.24 -7.86 19.14
CA ASN A 382 8.78 -8.65 20.22
C ASN A 382 8.21 -10.06 20.14
N TYR A 383 9.04 -11.02 19.77
CA TYR A 383 8.75 -12.43 19.75
C TYR A 383 9.23 -13.06 21.06
N ASP A 384 8.35 -13.72 21.77
CA ASP A 384 8.63 -14.35 23.06
C ASP A 384 8.03 -15.76 23.12
N SER A 385 8.84 -16.74 23.45
CA SER A 385 8.42 -18.09 23.81
C SER A 385 8.32 -18.24 25.33
N PRO A 386 7.38 -19.02 25.86
CA PRO A 386 7.45 -19.52 27.23
C PRO A 386 8.78 -20.24 27.48
N SER A 387 9.42 -19.97 28.61
CA SER A 387 10.75 -20.55 28.93
C SER A 387 10.76 -22.09 29.06
N THR A 388 9.62 -22.72 28.97
CA THR A 388 9.43 -24.18 29.06
C THR A 388 9.12 -24.84 27.73
N ASP A 389 9.04 -24.09 26.65
CA ASP A 389 8.73 -24.63 25.32
C ASP A 389 9.82 -25.56 24.81
N LEU A 390 9.43 -26.59 24.10
CA LEU A 390 10.29 -27.63 23.55
C LEU A 390 10.18 -27.60 22.03
N PRO A 391 11.29 -27.82 21.33
CA PRO A 391 12.64 -28.04 21.80
C PRO A 391 13.35 -26.77 22.25
N VAL A 392 12.88 -25.59 21.84
CA VAL A 392 13.52 -24.29 22.07
C VAL A 392 12.54 -23.27 22.63
N ALA A 393 13.05 -22.33 23.43
CA ALA A 393 12.33 -21.13 23.82
C ALA A 393 13.15 -19.90 23.38
N THR A 394 12.58 -19.10 22.49
CA THR A 394 13.25 -17.96 21.87
C THR A 394 12.78 -16.63 22.44
N LYS A 395 13.70 -15.72 22.57
CA LYS A 395 13.41 -14.31 22.84
C LYS A 395 14.08 -13.45 21.78
N TRP A 396 13.25 -12.78 20.96
CA TRP A 396 13.75 -11.91 19.91
C TRP A 396 12.94 -10.60 19.87
N HIS A 397 13.57 -9.52 20.24
CA HIS A 397 12.95 -8.20 20.29
C HIS A 397 13.68 -7.25 19.34
N GLN A 398 12.96 -6.73 18.38
CA GLN A 398 13.45 -5.78 17.40
C GLN A 398 12.69 -4.47 17.48
N SER A 399 13.37 -3.34 17.34
CA SER A 399 12.72 -2.04 17.25
C SER A 399 13.52 -1.07 16.41
N SER A 400 12.83 -0.26 15.61
CA SER A 400 13.44 0.80 14.80
C SER A 400 12.80 2.16 15.08
N ASN A 401 13.62 3.18 15.04
CA ASN A 401 13.22 4.59 15.08
C ASN A 401 13.73 5.28 13.82
N TYR A 402 12.83 6.01 13.14
CA TYR A 402 13.15 6.84 11.98
C TYR A 402 12.83 8.29 12.29
N ILE A 403 13.76 9.17 12.01
CA ILE A 403 13.56 10.61 12.01
C ILE A 403 13.93 11.11 10.63
N GLY A 404 13.01 11.76 9.96
CA GLY A 404 13.24 12.16 8.58
C GLY A 404 12.36 13.31 8.13
N GLY A 405 12.38 13.54 6.85
CA GLY A 405 11.56 14.54 6.20
C GLY A 405 11.61 14.46 4.69
N GLN A 406 10.56 14.99 4.13
CA GLN A 406 10.39 15.17 2.69
C GLN A 406 10.17 16.65 2.42
N ALA A 407 10.74 17.15 1.33
CA ALA A 407 10.47 18.50 0.86
C ALA A 407 10.39 18.46 -0.66
N ASP A 408 9.34 19.05 -1.22
CA ASP A 408 9.01 18.90 -2.61
C ASP A 408 8.48 20.19 -3.22
N ALA A 409 8.64 20.41 -4.56
CA ALA A 409 8.15 21.54 -5.32
C ALA A 409 7.70 21.16 -6.70
N HIS A 410 6.69 21.82 -7.16
CA HIS A 410 6.13 21.71 -8.49
C HIS A 410 5.93 23.10 -9.10
N ASP A 411 6.22 23.23 -10.39
CA ASP A 411 5.94 24.46 -11.15
C ASP A 411 5.59 24.12 -12.60
N ALA A 412 4.39 24.51 -13.02
CA ALA A 412 3.93 24.34 -14.39
C ALA A 412 4.23 25.59 -15.23
N ILE A 413 5.20 25.47 -16.14
CA ILE A 413 5.66 26.57 -17.00
C ILE A 413 5.41 26.21 -18.48
N GLY A 414 4.36 26.76 -19.05
CA GLY A 414 3.99 26.48 -20.44
C GLY A 414 3.62 25.01 -20.64
N PRO A 415 4.32 24.25 -21.50
CA PRO A 415 4.04 22.82 -21.72
C PRO A 415 4.73 21.91 -20.70
N ASN A 416 5.61 22.43 -19.86
CA ASN A 416 6.37 21.66 -18.87
C ASN A 416 5.73 21.73 -17.50
N SER A 417 5.77 20.62 -16.77
CA SER A 417 5.40 20.51 -15.38
C SER A 417 6.59 19.90 -14.63
N PHE A 418 7.42 20.80 -14.07
CA PHE A 418 8.63 20.44 -13.34
C PHE A 418 8.28 20.01 -11.94
N SER A 419 8.94 18.96 -11.46
CA SER A 419 8.96 18.56 -10.06
C SER A 419 10.38 18.27 -9.61
N ALA A 420 10.70 18.61 -8.37
CA ALA A 420 11.97 18.30 -7.74
C ALA A 420 11.79 18.14 -6.25
N GLY A 421 12.57 17.33 -5.56
CA GLY A 421 12.43 17.17 -4.12
C GLY A 421 13.57 16.44 -3.47
N ILE A 422 13.47 16.38 -2.14
CA ILE A 422 14.42 15.73 -1.25
C ILE A 422 13.63 14.81 -0.33
N TYR A 423 14.12 13.59 -0.15
CA TYR A 423 13.66 12.67 0.89
C TYR A 423 14.88 12.22 1.71
N THR A 424 14.77 12.22 3.02
CA THR A 424 15.86 11.82 3.89
C THR A 424 15.35 11.26 5.21
N PHE A 425 16.06 10.27 5.73
CA PHE A 425 15.87 9.82 7.11
C PHE A 425 17.17 9.33 7.73
N TYR A 426 17.16 9.31 9.05
CA TYR A 426 18.11 8.59 9.89
C TYR A 426 17.35 7.52 10.65
N GLN A 427 17.86 6.28 10.62
CA GLN A 427 17.32 5.11 11.29
C GLN A 427 18.25 4.62 12.38
N THR A 428 17.70 4.23 13.52
CA THR A 428 18.39 3.41 14.53
C THR A 428 17.58 2.16 14.78
N GLU A 429 18.24 1.02 14.76
CA GLU A 429 17.65 -0.29 15.07
C GLU A 429 18.31 -0.88 16.31
N HIS A 430 17.47 -1.49 17.15
CA HIS A 430 17.89 -2.22 18.34
C HIS A 430 17.33 -3.64 18.26
N ASP A 431 18.20 -4.59 18.50
CA ASP A 431 17.91 -6.01 18.53
C ASP A 431 18.34 -6.61 19.88
N LEU A 432 17.52 -7.52 20.42
CA LEU A 432 17.85 -8.38 21.56
C LEU A 432 17.47 -9.81 21.17
N PHE A 433 18.44 -10.70 21.20
CA PHE A 433 18.25 -12.11 20.88
C PHE A 433 18.82 -13.03 21.96
N GLY A 434 18.12 -14.13 22.23
CA GLY A 434 18.58 -15.22 23.07
C GLY A 434 17.70 -16.47 22.91
N VAL A 435 18.27 -17.64 23.09
CA VAL A 435 17.61 -18.94 22.95
C VAL A 435 17.95 -19.87 24.12
N LEU A 436 16.91 -20.46 24.69
CA LEU A 436 17.04 -21.57 25.63
C LEU A 436 16.80 -22.89 24.88
N ILE A 437 17.76 -23.79 24.89
CA ILE A 437 17.65 -25.12 24.30
C ILE A 437 17.21 -26.08 25.41
N ASN A 438 15.93 -26.48 25.39
CA ASN A 438 15.29 -27.20 26.49
C ASN A 438 15.33 -28.72 26.33
N ASP A 439 15.62 -29.23 25.14
CA ASP A 439 15.77 -30.66 24.87
C ASP A 439 17.21 -31.16 25.06
N GLY A 440 18.17 -30.28 25.28
CA GLY A 440 19.57 -30.60 25.52
C GLY A 440 20.35 -30.93 24.25
N SER A 441 19.82 -30.69 23.07
CA SER A 441 20.47 -30.93 21.78
C SER A 441 21.68 -30.03 21.55
N ALA A 442 21.66 -28.82 22.06
CA ALA A 442 22.74 -27.84 21.95
C ALA A 442 22.84 -26.95 23.20
N PRO A 443 23.94 -26.17 23.36
CA PRO A 443 24.01 -25.14 24.40
C PRO A 443 23.01 -24.01 24.17
N SER A 444 22.40 -23.51 25.25
CA SER A 444 21.59 -22.29 25.20
C SER A 444 22.43 -21.06 24.95
N GLU A 445 21.91 -20.11 24.17
CA GLU A 445 22.55 -18.84 23.89
C GLU A 445 21.99 -17.73 24.79
N PRO A 446 22.85 -16.97 25.48
CA PRO A 446 22.40 -15.89 26.38
C PRO A 446 21.78 -14.73 25.58
N ASN A 447 20.90 -13.98 26.25
CA ASN A 447 20.39 -12.73 25.66
C ASN A 447 21.51 -11.75 25.38
N THR A 448 21.65 -11.35 24.14
CA THR A 448 22.61 -10.33 23.71
C THR A 448 21.91 -9.22 22.93
N HIS A 449 22.48 -8.02 23.01
CA HIS A 449 21.98 -6.84 22.33
C HIS A 449 22.89 -6.48 21.15
N SER A 450 22.30 -6.03 20.08
CA SER A 450 22.99 -5.36 18.99
C SER A 450 22.26 -4.08 18.57
N THR A 451 22.97 -3.20 17.90
CA THR A 451 22.43 -1.92 17.44
C THR A 451 23.07 -1.58 16.11
N ALA A 452 22.24 -1.17 15.15
CA ALA A 452 22.67 -0.65 13.86
C ALA A 452 22.07 0.73 13.60
N SER A 453 22.64 1.44 12.64
CA SER A 453 22.07 2.71 12.17
C SER A 453 22.26 2.85 10.67
N ALA A 454 21.33 3.55 10.03
CA ALA A 454 21.39 3.90 8.62
C ALA A 454 20.98 5.35 8.39
N ALA A 455 21.43 5.89 7.28
CA ALA A 455 21.00 7.19 6.79
C ALA A 455 20.73 7.12 5.29
N LEU A 456 19.57 7.58 4.88
CA LEU A 456 19.20 7.75 3.48
C LEU A 456 19.10 9.25 3.15
N PHE A 457 19.69 9.63 2.05
CA PHE A 457 19.48 10.94 1.42
C PHE A 457 19.18 10.73 -0.05
N GLU A 458 18.08 11.27 -0.51
CA GLU A 458 17.67 11.22 -1.90
C GLU A 458 17.31 12.61 -2.41
N PHE A 459 17.62 12.85 -3.68
CA PHE A 459 17.22 14.03 -4.43
C PHE A 459 16.66 13.59 -5.77
N TYR A 460 15.57 14.18 -6.21
CA TYR A 460 14.98 13.89 -7.52
C TYR A 460 14.67 15.15 -8.32
N LEU A 461 14.59 14.97 -9.64
CA LEU A 461 14.13 15.96 -10.60
C LEU A 461 13.31 15.25 -11.68
N ALA A 462 12.16 15.79 -12.04
CA ALA A 462 11.33 15.28 -13.13
C ALA A 462 10.66 16.42 -13.91
N ASP A 463 10.33 16.15 -15.17
CA ASP A 463 9.54 17.02 -16.04
C ASP A 463 8.49 16.19 -16.77
N HIS A 464 7.26 16.68 -16.78
CA HIS A 464 6.19 16.20 -17.63
C HIS A 464 5.98 17.22 -18.75
N LEU A 465 6.50 16.91 -19.94
CA LEU A 465 6.40 17.76 -21.11
C LEU A 465 5.16 17.41 -21.93
N ARG A 466 4.16 18.29 -21.98
CA ARG A 466 2.96 18.14 -22.78
C ARG A 466 3.17 18.66 -24.21
N LEU A 467 3.17 17.76 -25.20
CA LEU A 467 3.30 18.09 -26.63
C LEU A 467 1.91 18.15 -27.29
N GLY A 468 1.37 19.36 -27.36
CA GLY A 468 -0.02 19.55 -27.78
C GLY A 468 -0.98 18.99 -26.72
N ARG A 469 -2.11 18.39 -27.16
CA ARG A 469 -3.14 17.87 -26.25
C ARG A 469 -3.19 16.34 -26.14
N TYR A 470 -2.34 15.65 -26.87
CA TYR A 470 -2.45 14.19 -27.02
C TYR A 470 -1.20 13.42 -26.59
N ILE A 471 -0.09 14.09 -26.36
CA ILE A 471 1.18 13.43 -26.03
C ILE A 471 1.74 14.09 -24.78
N THR A 472 2.07 13.28 -23.78
CA THR A 472 2.84 13.69 -22.61
C THR A 472 4.11 12.85 -22.54
N LEU A 473 5.26 13.49 -22.34
CA LEU A 473 6.54 12.85 -22.13
C LEU A 473 6.93 13.02 -20.66
N LEU A 474 7.35 11.97 -20.02
CA LEU A 474 7.96 11.97 -18.69
C LEU A 474 9.47 11.82 -18.86
N GLY A 475 10.23 12.66 -18.22
CA GLY A 475 11.68 12.49 -18.04
C GLY A 475 12.08 12.86 -16.63
N GLY A 476 12.90 12.05 -15.99
CA GLY A 476 13.34 12.37 -14.65
C GLY A 476 14.50 11.51 -14.18
N GLU A 477 15.07 11.92 -13.06
CA GLU A 477 16.22 11.28 -12.45
C GLU A 477 16.12 11.35 -10.93
N ARG A 478 16.55 10.30 -10.24
CA ARG A 478 16.69 10.28 -8.78
C ARG A 478 18.11 9.87 -8.43
N PHE A 479 18.66 10.56 -7.46
CA PHE A 479 19.97 10.31 -6.88
C PHE A 479 19.80 9.90 -5.43
N SER A 480 20.44 8.80 -5.01
CA SER A 480 20.42 8.33 -3.63
C SER A 480 21.82 8.12 -3.07
N VAL A 481 21.96 8.43 -1.80
CA VAL A 481 23.10 8.07 -0.95
C VAL A 481 22.56 7.31 0.24
N TYR A 482 22.96 6.07 0.38
CA TYR A 482 22.57 5.22 1.50
C TYR A 482 23.82 4.81 2.28
N ASP A 483 23.84 5.12 3.57
CA ASP A 483 24.93 4.83 4.50
C ASP A 483 24.39 3.89 5.59
N ALA A 484 24.70 2.61 5.47
CA ALA A 484 24.25 1.54 6.36
C ALA A 484 25.41 0.55 6.59
N GLY A 485 25.16 -0.76 6.56
CA GLY A 485 26.22 -1.79 6.55
C GLY A 485 27.18 -1.64 5.36
N LEU A 486 26.65 -1.17 4.24
CA LEU A 486 27.39 -0.73 3.06
C LEU A 486 27.15 0.75 2.79
N ASN A 487 28.11 1.42 2.15
CA ASN A 487 27.94 2.79 1.67
C ASN A 487 27.67 2.75 0.17
N GLU A 488 26.45 3.10 -0.22
CA GLU A 488 26.00 3.00 -1.60
C GLU A 488 25.57 4.35 -2.16
N THR A 489 25.81 4.54 -3.44
CA THR A 489 25.27 5.65 -4.22
C THR A 489 24.66 5.12 -5.49
N ALA A 490 23.55 5.73 -5.92
CA ALA A 490 22.87 5.34 -7.14
C ALA A 490 22.26 6.56 -7.84
N ILE A 491 22.23 6.48 -9.17
CA ILE A 491 21.58 7.43 -10.05
C ILE A 491 20.68 6.61 -10.97
N TYR A 492 19.38 6.93 -11.03
CA TYR A 492 18.43 6.14 -11.81
C TYR A 492 17.51 7.00 -12.63
N PRO A 493 17.77 7.04 -13.95
CA PRO A 493 16.94 7.74 -14.90
C PRO A 493 15.62 7.01 -15.14
N ARG A 494 14.58 7.78 -15.43
CA ARG A 494 13.25 7.31 -15.79
C ARG A 494 12.72 8.11 -16.96
N ILE A 495 12.19 7.41 -17.95
CA ILE A 495 11.56 8.03 -19.12
C ILE A 495 10.24 7.32 -19.42
N GLY A 496 9.26 8.09 -19.84
CA GLY A 496 7.97 7.54 -20.23
C GLY A 496 7.24 8.44 -21.21
N ALA A 497 6.20 7.88 -21.79
CA ALA A 497 5.34 8.64 -22.70
C ALA A 497 3.91 8.12 -22.62
N THR A 498 2.95 9.04 -22.75
CA THR A 498 1.56 8.72 -23.02
C THR A 498 1.13 9.31 -24.34
N VAL A 499 0.25 8.59 -25.05
CA VAL A 499 -0.35 9.04 -26.30
C VAL A 499 -1.85 8.78 -26.25
N GLU A 500 -2.66 9.83 -26.24
CA GLU A 500 -4.11 9.72 -26.40
C GLU A 500 -4.47 9.62 -27.88
N ILE A 501 -5.23 8.59 -28.26
CA ILE A 501 -5.74 8.44 -29.63
C ILE A 501 -7.02 9.27 -29.77
N PRO A 502 -7.00 10.33 -30.62
CA PRO A 502 -8.18 11.18 -30.81
C PRO A 502 -9.43 10.40 -31.22
N ARG A 503 -10.61 10.81 -30.76
CA ARG A 503 -11.93 10.21 -30.99
C ARG A 503 -12.20 8.87 -30.29
N LEU A 504 -11.18 8.04 -30.06
CA LEU A 504 -11.32 6.79 -29.30
C LEU A 504 -11.07 7.04 -27.81
N HIS A 505 -10.34 8.10 -27.47
CA HIS A 505 -9.87 8.42 -26.12
C HIS A 505 -9.08 7.25 -25.49
N TRP A 506 -8.48 6.40 -26.32
CA TRP A 506 -7.57 5.36 -25.85
C TRP A 506 -6.24 6.00 -25.48
N VAL A 507 -5.69 5.63 -24.32
CA VAL A 507 -4.40 6.11 -23.86
C VAL A 507 -3.39 4.97 -23.92
N LEU A 508 -2.37 5.13 -24.76
CA LEU A 508 -1.22 4.25 -24.80
C LEU A 508 -0.15 4.79 -23.85
N ARG A 509 0.48 3.91 -23.10
CA ARG A 509 1.57 4.23 -22.17
C ARG A 509 2.80 3.40 -22.48
N GLY A 510 3.98 4.00 -22.31
CA GLY A 510 5.24 3.30 -22.38
C GLY A 510 6.22 3.89 -21.38
N PHE A 511 6.96 3.04 -20.69
CA PHE A 511 7.90 3.44 -19.67
C PHE A 511 9.16 2.57 -19.71
N TYR A 512 10.27 3.22 -19.38
CA TYR A 512 11.55 2.59 -19.09
C TYR A 512 12.19 3.33 -17.93
N GLY A 513 12.64 2.61 -16.91
CA GLY A 513 13.26 3.23 -15.76
C GLY A 513 14.11 2.27 -14.93
N HIS A 514 14.96 2.88 -14.14
CA HIS A 514 15.73 2.21 -13.11
C HIS A 514 15.26 2.62 -11.73
N PHE A 515 15.39 1.70 -10.77
CA PHE A 515 15.03 1.93 -9.38
C PHE A 515 16.14 1.44 -8.44
N PHE A 516 16.15 2.01 -7.26
CA PHE A 516 17.05 1.63 -6.18
C PHE A 516 16.22 1.44 -4.91
N GLN A 517 16.32 0.27 -4.33
CA GLN A 517 15.68 -0.05 -3.07
C GLN A 517 16.76 -0.24 -2.01
N PRO A 518 16.84 0.65 -1.00
CA PRO A 518 17.77 0.50 0.11
C PRO A 518 17.55 -0.84 0.79
N ALA A 519 18.65 -1.55 1.06
CA ALA A 519 18.58 -2.77 1.83
C ALA A 519 18.10 -2.46 3.25
N PRO A 520 17.27 -3.31 3.87
CA PRO A 520 16.96 -3.16 5.28
C PRO A 520 18.25 -3.29 6.09
N ILE A 521 18.40 -2.45 7.13
CA ILE A 521 19.50 -2.67 8.06
C ILE A 521 19.17 -3.87 8.93
N GLU A 522 20.16 -4.72 9.04
CA GLU A 522 20.07 -5.87 9.93
C GLU A 522 21.23 -5.80 10.92
N THR A 523 20.90 -6.09 12.15
CA THR A 523 21.90 -6.27 13.20
C THR A 523 21.83 -7.71 13.66
N VAL A 524 23.00 -8.31 13.82
CA VAL A 524 23.13 -9.71 14.20
C VAL A 524 24.01 -9.79 15.44
N SER A 525 23.41 -10.26 16.53
CA SER A 525 24.12 -10.46 17.77
C SER A 525 25.01 -11.71 17.73
N SER A 526 25.99 -11.78 18.62
CA SER A 526 26.83 -12.96 18.76
C SER A 526 26.02 -14.24 19.10
N SER A 527 24.90 -14.10 19.83
CA SER A 527 24.02 -15.22 20.12
C SER A 527 23.30 -15.75 18.89
N VAL A 528 22.87 -14.88 17.97
CA VAL A 528 22.31 -15.30 16.68
C VAL A 528 23.33 -16.08 15.86
N LEU A 529 24.55 -15.55 15.73
CA LEU A 529 25.62 -16.23 14.98
C LEU A 529 25.97 -17.60 15.56
N ASN A 530 26.09 -17.68 16.88
CA ASN A 530 26.39 -18.97 17.54
C ASN A 530 25.24 -19.97 17.35
N TYR A 531 24.00 -19.51 17.48
CA TYR A 531 22.82 -20.37 17.27
C TYR A 531 22.76 -20.88 15.83
N ALA A 532 22.92 -19.98 14.84
CA ALA A 532 22.97 -20.35 13.44
C ALA A 532 24.08 -21.37 13.14
N SER A 533 25.28 -21.16 13.68
CA SER A 533 26.41 -22.08 13.49
C SER A 533 26.17 -23.45 14.14
N ASN A 534 25.48 -23.50 15.27
CA ASN A 534 25.11 -24.77 15.92
C ASN A 534 24.08 -25.56 15.12
N LEU A 535 23.11 -24.87 14.50
CA LEU A 535 22.08 -25.54 13.67
C LEU A 535 22.65 -26.11 12.37
N SER A 536 23.53 -25.38 11.69
CA SER A 536 24.08 -25.76 10.40
C SER A 536 25.27 -26.74 10.49
N GLY A 537 25.78 -26.99 11.69
CA GLY A 537 26.99 -27.78 11.90
C GLY A 537 28.26 -27.16 11.26
N GLY A 538 28.23 -25.90 10.92
CA GLY A 538 29.26 -25.18 10.21
C GLY A 538 29.43 -23.72 10.64
N GLU A 539 30.36 -23.02 10.00
CA GLU A 539 30.58 -21.60 10.23
C GLU A 539 29.62 -20.81 9.31
N ASN A 540 28.53 -20.28 9.84
CA ASN A 540 27.71 -19.29 9.14
C ASN A 540 28.32 -17.91 9.34
N ALA A 541 28.33 -17.11 8.30
CA ALA A 541 28.75 -15.73 8.34
C ALA A 541 27.58 -14.82 7.96
N PHE A 542 27.51 -13.65 8.58
CA PHE A 542 26.60 -12.61 8.16
C PHE A 542 27.37 -11.60 7.28
N THR A 543 26.86 -11.40 6.08
CA THR A 543 27.39 -10.41 5.13
C THR A 543 26.38 -9.28 4.98
N ALA A 544 26.86 -8.04 4.97
CA ALA A 544 25.96 -6.89 4.78
C ALA A 544 25.16 -7.00 3.47
N LEU A 545 23.89 -6.65 3.55
CA LEU A 545 22.97 -6.73 2.43
C LEU A 545 23.26 -5.61 1.42
N PRO A 546 23.53 -5.92 0.13
CA PRO A 546 23.55 -4.91 -0.92
C PRO A 546 22.12 -4.46 -1.26
N SER A 547 21.96 -3.19 -1.59
CA SER A 547 20.68 -2.64 -2.02
C SER A 547 20.25 -3.19 -3.37
N GLU A 548 18.93 -3.37 -3.54
CA GLU A 548 18.32 -3.88 -4.76
C GLU A 548 18.35 -2.84 -5.88
N ARG A 549 18.51 -3.28 -7.12
CA ARG A 549 18.58 -2.44 -8.31
C ARG A 549 17.73 -3.04 -9.42
N ASP A 550 16.71 -2.31 -9.83
CA ASP A 550 15.73 -2.74 -10.80
C ASP A 550 15.85 -2.03 -12.13
N GLU A 551 15.55 -2.76 -13.19
CA GLU A 551 15.36 -2.25 -14.56
C GLU A 551 13.95 -2.66 -15.03
N GLU A 552 13.06 -1.67 -15.15
CA GLU A 552 11.67 -1.90 -15.54
C GLU A 552 11.39 -1.42 -16.98
N HIS A 553 10.69 -2.26 -17.73
CA HIS A 553 10.02 -1.92 -18.97
C HIS A 553 8.53 -2.16 -18.79
N GLN A 554 7.70 -1.15 -19.01
CA GLN A 554 6.25 -1.31 -18.93
C GLN A 554 5.56 -0.67 -20.12
N PHE A 555 4.51 -1.34 -20.63
CA PHE A 555 3.62 -0.84 -21.67
C PHE A 555 2.18 -1.05 -21.25
N GLY A 556 1.32 -0.06 -21.51
CA GLY A 556 -0.07 -0.14 -21.12
C GLY A 556 -1.00 0.51 -22.13
N ILE A 557 -2.27 0.12 -22.03
CA ILE A 557 -3.36 0.72 -22.79
C ILE A 557 -4.58 0.87 -21.89
N GLN A 558 -5.16 2.06 -21.87
CA GLN A 558 -6.43 2.34 -21.24
C GLN A 558 -7.50 2.58 -22.29
N ILE A 559 -8.64 1.92 -22.16
CA ILE A 559 -9.73 1.90 -23.13
C ILE A 559 -11.05 2.26 -22.43
N PRO A 560 -11.50 3.52 -22.51
CA PRO A 560 -12.86 3.88 -22.16
C PRO A 560 -13.83 3.41 -23.24
N TRP A 561 -14.93 2.73 -22.83
CA TRP A 561 -15.95 2.27 -23.75
C TRP A 561 -17.33 2.23 -23.09
N MET A 562 -18.27 3.07 -23.55
CA MET A 562 -19.63 3.17 -23.01
C MET A 562 -19.71 3.25 -21.48
N GLY A 563 -18.81 4.01 -20.87
CA GLY A 563 -18.70 4.14 -19.41
C GLY A 563 -17.88 3.04 -18.71
N TRP A 564 -17.57 1.93 -19.40
CA TRP A 564 -16.59 0.97 -18.91
C TRP A 564 -15.17 1.54 -19.04
N MET A 565 -14.32 1.18 -18.10
CA MET A 565 -12.89 1.48 -18.15
C MET A 565 -12.12 0.18 -18.10
N LEU A 566 -11.45 -0.15 -19.18
CA LEU A 566 -10.49 -1.26 -19.26
C LEU A 566 -9.07 -0.68 -19.24
N ASP A 567 -8.23 -1.18 -18.35
CA ASP A 567 -6.81 -0.86 -18.28
C ASP A 567 -6.00 -2.15 -18.33
N VAL A 568 -5.05 -2.24 -19.26
CA VAL A 568 -4.18 -3.41 -19.44
C VAL A 568 -2.74 -2.96 -19.51
N ASP A 569 -1.91 -3.55 -18.66
CA ASP A 569 -0.46 -3.31 -18.62
C ASP A 569 0.31 -4.62 -18.79
N THR A 570 1.47 -4.54 -19.40
CA THR A 570 2.47 -5.60 -19.39
C THR A 570 3.81 -5.02 -18.96
N PHE A 571 4.51 -5.72 -18.11
CA PHE A 571 5.82 -5.29 -17.62
C PHE A 571 6.83 -6.43 -17.58
N LYS A 572 8.08 -6.01 -17.57
CA LYS A 572 9.24 -6.86 -17.30
C LYS A 572 10.17 -6.08 -16.36
N ASN A 573 10.39 -6.63 -15.19
CA ASN A 573 11.32 -6.12 -14.20
C ASN A 573 12.49 -7.09 -14.06
N ARG A 574 13.72 -6.60 -14.28
CA ARG A 574 14.96 -7.32 -14.02
C ARG A 574 15.60 -6.73 -12.78
N VAL A 575 15.82 -7.58 -11.81
CA VAL A 575 16.31 -7.23 -10.49
C VAL A 575 17.72 -7.77 -10.30
N ASN A 576 18.60 -6.94 -9.76
CA ASN A 576 19.91 -7.37 -9.24
C ASN A 576 19.94 -7.13 -7.73
N ASN A 577 20.60 -8.00 -6.99
CA ASN A 577 20.58 -8.03 -5.54
C ASN A 577 19.15 -8.15 -5.00
N PHE A 578 18.40 -9.11 -5.51
CA PHE A 578 17.00 -9.32 -5.13
C PHE A 578 16.88 -9.58 -3.63
N LEU A 579 16.11 -8.74 -2.94
CA LEU A 579 15.92 -8.82 -1.50
C LEU A 579 14.78 -9.79 -1.18
N ASP A 580 15.13 -10.87 -0.52
CA ASP A 580 14.25 -11.92 -0.06
C ASP A 580 14.53 -12.22 1.42
N HIS A 581 13.98 -13.24 1.99
CA HIS A 581 14.25 -13.70 3.34
C HIS A 581 14.47 -15.21 3.38
N SER A 582 15.17 -15.68 4.40
CA SER A 582 15.38 -17.09 4.69
C SER A 582 15.23 -17.34 6.18
N ASN A 583 14.77 -18.51 6.53
CA ASN A 583 14.65 -18.93 7.92
C ASN A 583 16.03 -19.26 8.50
N LEU A 584 16.18 -19.06 9.80
CA LEU A 584 17.33 -19.51 10.55
C LEU A 584 17.12 -20.98 10.97
N GLY A 585 17.59 -21.92 10.13
CA GLY A 585 17.32 -23.33 10.32
C GLY A 585 15.83 -23.64 10.27
N GLU A 586 15.38 -24.52 11.14
CA GLU A 586 13.96 -24.91 11.28
C GLU A 586 13.23 -24.04 12.34
N SER A 587 13.52 -22.75 12.39
CA SER A 587 12.93 -21.85 13.38
C SER A 587 11.99 -20.84 12.75
N ASN A 588 11.11 -20.24 13.55
CA ASN A 588 10.26 -19.10 13.16
C ASN A 588 11.02 -17.78 13.00
N MET A 589 12.34 -17.81 13.02
CA MET A 589 13.18 -16.64 12.86
C MET A 589 13.66 -16.56 11.42
N TYR A 590 13.33 -15.50 10.76
CA TYR A 590 13.78 -15.23 9.40
C TYR A 590 14.56 -13.93 9.30
N PHE A 591 15.57 -13.96 8.47
CA PHE A 591 16.45 -12.83 8.19
C PHE A 591 16.40 -12.50 6.70
N PRO A 592 16.61 -11.23 6.35
CA PRO A 592 16.73 -10.87 4.95
C PRO A 592 17.97 -11.50 4.35
N ILE A 593 17.83 -11.90 3.12
CA ILE A 593 18.91 -12.30 2.24
C ILE A 593 18.90 -11.44 0.98
N ALA A 594 20.02 -11.36 0.32
CA ALA A 594 20.10 -10.83 -1.04
C ALA A 594 20.56 -11.95 -1.97
N VAL A 595 19.78 -12.20 -3.01
CA VAL A 595 20.06 -13.16 -4.08
C VAL A 595 20.62 -12.42 -5.30
N ASP A 596 21.51 -13.04 -6.08
CA ASP A 596 22.17 -12.41 -7.23
C ASP A 596 21.21 -11.70 -8.19
N GLY A 597 20.06 -12.32 -8.51
CA GLY A 597 19.09 -11.68 -9.35
C GLY A 597 17.70 -12.31 -9.41
N ALA A 598 16.73 -11.51 -9.85
CA ALA A 598 15.39 -11.97 -10.14
C ALA A 598 14.86 -11.40 -11.46
N LEU A 599 13.81 -12.02 -11.97
CA LEU A 599 13.11 -11.62 -13.18
C LEU A 599 11.60 -11.76 -12.99
N VAL A 600 10.89 -10.66 -13.01
CA VAL A 600 9.43 -10.65 -12.95
C VAL A 600 8.86 -10.21 -14.29
N ARG A 601 7.88 -10.95 -14.79
CA ARG A 601 7.18 -10.68 -16.04
C ARG A 601 5.69 -10.90 -15.83
N ALA A 602 4.88 -9.91 -16.19
CA ALA A 602 3.44 -10.07 -16.09
C ALA A 602 2.69 -9.28 -17.16
N TRP A 603 1.40 -9.62 -17.31
CA TRP A 603 0.40 -8.70 -17.77
C TRP A 603 -0.74 -8.63 -16.77
N GLU A 604 -1.25 -7.43 -16.59
CA GLU A 604 -2.25 -7.08 -15.60
C GLU A 604 -3.44 -6.42 -16.29
N MET A 605 -4.62 -6.59 -15.70
CA MET A 605 -5.84 -6.00 -16.24
C MET A 605 -6.74 -5.54 -15.09
N THR A 606 -7.27 -4.33 -15.21
CA THR A 606 -8.42 -3.88 -14.42
C THR A 606 -9.59 -3.55 -15.33
N LEU A 607 -10.79 -3.88 -14.88
CA LEU A 607 -12.02 -3.51 -15.56
C LEU A 607 -13.00 -2.94 -14.53
N ARG A 608 -13.49 -1.74 -14.76
CA ARG A 608 -14.57 -1.13 -13.98
C ARG A 608 -15.78 -0.84 -14.88
N SER A 609 -16.97 -1.17 -14.41
CA SER A 609 -18.21 -0.85 -15.12
C SER A 609 -18.69 0.56 -14.75
N PRO A 610 -19.51 1.20 -15.60
CA PRO A 610 -20.38 2.25 -15.14
C PRO A 610 -21.39 1.71 -14.12
N GLU A 611 -22.21 2.57 -13.55
CA GLU A 611 -23.35 2.13 -12.77
C GLU A 611 -24.35 1.37 -13.69
N LEU A 612 -24.48 0.06 -13.45
CA LEU A 612 -25.30 -0.84 -14.23
C LEU A 612 -26.76 -0.76 -13.77
N ALA A 613 -27.69 -0.50 -14.69
CA ALA A 613 -29.13 -0.42 -14.44
C ALA A 613 -29.50 0.53 -13.26
N HIS A 614 -28.68 1.55 -12.99
CA HIS A 614 -28.85 2.53 -11.91
C HIS A 614 -28.79 1.97 -10.48
N PHE A 615 -28.14 0.83 -10.28
CA PHE A 615 -28.00 0.27 -8.93
C PHE A 615 -26.76 -0.56 -8.67
N GLY A 616 -25.95 -0.92 -9.66
CA GLY A 616 -24.83 -1.80 -9.42
C GLY A 616 -23.58 -1.43 -10.18
N GLN A 617 -22.42 -1.74 -9.61
CA GLN A 617 -21.11 -1.55 -10.21
C GLN A 617 -20.29 -2.85 -10.13
N PHE A 618 -19.60 -3.16 -11.19
CA PHE A 618 -18.71 -4.32 -11.30
C PHE A 618 -17.26 -3.87 -11.40
N HIS A 619 -16.37 -4.57 -10.72
CA HIS A 619 -14.93 -4.43 -10.90
C HIS A 619 -14.26 -5.80 -11.08
N LEU A 620 -13.11 -5.79 -11.74
CA LEU A 620 -12.27 -6.96 -11.92
C LEU A 620 -10.81 -6.53 -11.92
N ALA A 621 -9.98 -7.29 -11.19
CA ALA A 621 -8.53 -7.19 -11.18
C ALA A 621 -7.95 -8.57 -11.52
N TYR A 622 -7.08 -8.64 -12.53
CA TYR A 622 -6.46 -9.88 -12.96
C TYR A 622 -4.98 -9.69 -13.23
N SER A 623 -4.18 -10.67 -12.85
CA SER A 623 -2.75 -10.77 -13.16
C SER A 623 -2.39 -12.14 -13.70
N ASN A 624 -1.55 -12.17 -14.73
CA ASN A 624 -0.79 -13.35 -15.14
C ASN A 624 0.69 -13.03 -14.97
N GLN A 625 1.33 -13.69 -14.02
CA GLN A 625 2.67 -13.36 -13.56
C GLN A 625 3.61 -14.56 -13.63
N ILE A 626 4.89 -14.29 -13.79
CA ILE A 626 6.00 -15.20 -13.55
C ILE A 626 7.04 -14.41 -12.77
N ALA A 627 7.35 -14.87 -11.56
CA ALA A 627 8.45 -14.36 -10.75
C ALA A 627 9.48 -15.48 -10.54
N GLU A 628 10.72 -15.20 -10.93
CA GLU A 628 11.81 -16.16 -10.93
C GLU A 628 13.06 -15.54 -10.32
N GLN A 629 13.85 -16.31 -9.61
CA GLN A 629 15.15 -15.89 -9.05
C GLN A 629 16.28 -16.82 -9.53
N ARG A 630 17.53 -16.40 -9.37
CA ARG A 630 18.72 -17.17 -9.75
C ARG A 630 19.96 -16.72 -9.01
N GLY A 631 21.00 -17.54 -9.06
CA GLY A 631 22.34 -17.21 -8.59
C GLY A 631 22.52 -17.55 -7.12
N ASP A 632 23.56 -16.99 -6.51
CA ASP A 632 23.95 -17.29 -5.14
C ASP A 632 23.34 -16.30 -4.15
N ILE A 633 23.26 -16.67 -2.88
CA ILE A 633 22.97 -15.74 -1.78
C ILE A 633 24.24 -14.90 -1.57
N ILE A 634 24.12 -13.59 -1.84
CA ILE A 634 25.22 -12.64 -1.85
C ILE A 634 25.24 -11.70 -0.64
N GLY A 635 24.22 -11.75 0.19
CA GLY A 635 24.10 -10.96 1.43
C GLY A 635 23.14 -11.59 2.43
N GLY A 636 23.24 -11.21 3.69
CA GLY A 636 22.52 -11.81 4.81
C GLY A 636 23.30 -13.00 5.41
N PHE A 637 22.60 -14.04 5.84
CA PHE A 637 23.25 -15.27 6.25
C PHE A 637 23.75 -16.03 5.01
N THR A 638 25.07 -16.12 4.90
CA THR A 638 25.74 -16.82 3.81
C THR A 638 26.30 -18.14 4.31
N CYS A 639 26.25 -19.17 3.49
CA CYS A 639 26.87 -20.44 3.80
C CYS A 639 28.39 -20.37 3.71
N SER A 640 29.05 -21.11 4.59
CA SER A 640 30.49 -21.31 4.54
C SER A 640 30.93 -22.21 3.37
N ASP A 641 30.06 -23.08 2.90
CA ASP A 641 30.31 -23.95 1.73
C ASP A 641 29.53 -23.41 0.51
N PRO A 642 30.19 -22.76 -0.46
CA PRO A 642 29.54 -22.28 -1.66
C PRO A 642 29.07 -23.41 -2.60
N THR A 643 29.35 -24.66 -2.27
CA THR A 643 28.89 -25.83 -3.04
C THR A 643 27.62 -26.47 -2.43
N ASP A 644 27.16 -25.97 -1.28
CA ASP A 644 25.90 -26.39 -0.68
C ASP A 644 24.73 -25.98 -1.58
N PRO A 645 23.91 -26.92 -2.06
CA PRO A 645 22.77 -26.63 -2.90
C PRO A 645 21.75 -25.65 -2.26
N ALA A 646 21.69 -25.58 -0.94
CA ALA A 646 20.84 -24.62 -0.23
C ALA A 646 21.31 -23.16 -0.38
N CYS A 647 22.58 -22.96 -0.77
CA CYS A 647 23.17 -21.65 -0.89
C CYS A 647 23.57 -21.28 -2.32
N ALA A 648 23.89 -22.26 -3.14
CA ALA A 648 24.16 -22.11 -4.56
C ALA A 648 22.89 -22.46 -5.36
N LEU A 649 22.00 -21.49 -5.52
CA LEU A 649 20.74 -21.69 -6.25
C LEU A 649 20.94 -21.98 -7.75
N GLY A 650 22.16 -21.83 -8.26
CA GLY A 650 22.53 -22.10 -9.64
C GLY A 650 22.26 -20.92 -10.60
N PRO A 651 22.81 -21.00 -11.83
CA PRO A 651 22.75 -19.86 -12.77
C PRO A 651 21.42 -19.73 -13.50
N ASP A 652 20.58 -20.77 -13.48
CA ASP A 652 19.31 -20.79 -14.19
C ASP A 652 18.20 -20.17 -13.35
N TYR A 653 17.23 -19.55 -14.01
CA TYR A 653 16.05 -19.02 -13.34
C TYR A 653 15.11 -20.13 -12.88
N PHE A 654 14.62 -20.03 -11.64
CA PHE A 654 13.59 -20.89 -11.08
C PHE A 654 12.55 -20.03 -10.33
N PRO A 655 11.29 -20.51 -10.21
CA PRO A 655 10.23 -19.74 -9.55
C PRO A 655 10.59 -19.37 -8.12
N VAL A 656 10.25 -18.16 -7.68
CA VAL A 656 10.22 -17.81 -6.26
C VAL A 656 9.11 -18.61 -5.57
N ASP A 657 9.23 -18.83 -4.27
CA ASP A 657 8.26 -19.60 -3.47
C ASP A 657 6.82 -19.06 -3.54
N HIS A 658 6.66 -17.77 -3.70
CA HIS A 658 5.37 -17.08 -3.78
C HIS A 658 4.93 -16.74 -5.22
N ASP A 659 5.48 -17.38 -6.26
CA ASP A 659 4.96 -17.18 -7.63
C ASP A 659 3.59 -17.85 -7.79
N GLN A 660 2.58 -17.08 -8.17
CA GLN A 660 1.26 -17.56 -8.56
C GLN A 660 0.92 -17.10 -9.96
N ARG A 661 0.78 -18.04 -10.89
CA ARG A 661 0.60 -17.73 -12.31
C ARG A 661 -0.62 -16.88 -12.61
N HIS A 662 -1.76 -17.19 -12.00
CA HIS A 662 -3.03 -16.51 -12.25
C HIS A 662 -3.64 -16.07 -10.93
N THR A 663 -3.91 -14.78 -10.80
CA THR A 663 -4.66 -14.18 -9.71
C THR A 663 -5.81 -13.37 -10.29
N LEU A 664 -7.04 -13.65 -9.87
CA LEU A 664 -8.24 -12.95 -10.33
C LEU A 664 -9.08 -12.56 -9.12
N ASN A 665 -9.47 -11.31 -9.07
CA ASN A 665 -10.51 -10.79 -8.18
C ASN A 665 -11.62 -10.18 -9.03
N ALA A 666 -12.87 -10.49 -8.70
CA ALA A 666 -14.05 -9.93 -9.36
C ALA A 666 -15.09 -9.59 -8.31
N GLY A 667 -15.47 -8.31 -8.25
CA GLY A 667 -16.42 -7.82 -7.29
C GLY A 667 -17.63 -7.15 -7.94
N PHE A 668 -18.74 -7.18 -7.22
CA PHE A 668 -19.97 -6.51 -7.59
C PHE A 668 -20.60 -5.86 -6.37
N THR A 669 -20.90 -4.57 -6.48
CA THR A 669 -21.65 -3.81 -5.48
C THR A 669 -22.98 -3.36 -6.05
N ALA A 670 -24.02 -3.30 -5.23
CA ALA A 670 -25.35 -2.89 -5.65
C ALA A 670 -26.04 -2.05 -4.58
N ASN A 671 -26.50 -0.86 -4.97
CA ASN A 671 -27.36 -0.01 -4.19
C ASN A 671 -28.83 -0.33 -4.52
N LEU A 672 -29.50 -1.00 -3.59
CA LEU A 672 -30.88 -1.47 -3.74
C LEU A 672 -31.87 -0.43 -3.19
N PRO A 673 -33.16 -0.52 -3.56
CA PRO A 673 -34.20 0.31 -2.97
C PRO A 673 -34.22 0.24 -1.44
N LEU A 674 -34.81 1.26 -0.80
CA LEU A 674 -34.96 1.37 0.65
C LEU A 674 -33.62 1.50 1.41
N ARG A 675 -32.59 2.11 0.80
CA ARG A 675 -31.26 2.32 1.43
C ARG A 675 -30.57 1.02 1.85
N THR A 676 -30.81 -0.05 1.11
CA THR A 676 -30.13 -1.35 1.26
C THR A 676 -29.04 -1.46 0.22
N TRP A 677 -27.93 -2.10 0.57
CA TRP A 677 -26.86 -2.40 -0.36
C TRP A 677 -26.44 -3.87 -0.25
N PHE A 678 -25.78 -4.34 -1.28
CA PHE A 678 -25.22 -5.68 -1.36
C PHE A 678 -23.86 -5.61 -2.05
N ALA A 679 -22.87 -6.36 -1.55
CA ALA A 679 -21.59 -6.52 -2.23
C ALA A 679 -21.15 -7.99 -2.20
N SER A 680 -20.42 -8.37 -3.21
CA SER A 680 -19.81 -9.71 -3.31
C SER A 680 -18.45 -9.60 -3.96
N ASN A 681 -17.52 -10.46 -3.54
CA ASN A 681 -16.23 -10.63 -4.17
C ASN A 681 -15.95 -12.11 -4.42
N ALA A 682 -15.22 -12.42 -5.49
CA ALA A 682 -14.76 -13.74 -5.86
C ALA A 682 -13.26 -13.67 -6.14
N TYR A 683 -12.50 -14.45 -5.40
CA TYR A 683 -11.06 -14.63 -5.61
C TYR A 683 -10.78 -15.98 -6.27
N TYR A 684 -9.87 -16.00 -7.22
CA TYR A 684 -9.29 -17.20 -7.81
C TYR A 684 -7.77 -17.08 -7.84
N GLY A 685 -7.08 -18.10 -7.27
CA GLY A 685 -5.63 -18.27 -7.34
C GLY A 685 -5.29 -19.63 -7.96
N SER A 686 -4.35 -19.65 -8.93
CA SER A 686 -3.93 -20.89 -9.60
C SER A 686 -3.04 -21.80 -8.75
N GLY A 687 -2.76 -21.41 -7.52
CA GLY A 687 -1.83 -22.06 -6.60
C GLY A 687 -0.42 -21.47 -6.71
N PHE A 688 0.20 -21.27 -5.56
CA PHE A 688 1.58 -20.80 -5.43
C PHE A 688 2.58 -21.89 -5.77
N THR A 689 3.82 -21.55 -5.97
CA THR A 689 4.94 -22.49 -6.15
C THR A 689 5.01 -23.44 -4.95
N ASN A 690 5.23 -24.71 -5.21
CA ASN A 690 5.42 -25.70 -4.18
C ASN A 690 6.92 -25.92 -3.94
N GLY A 691 7.47 -25.41 -2.84
CA GLY A 691 8.87 -25.54 -2.47
C GLY A 691 9.32 -27.01 -2.26
N LEU A 692 8.37 -27.91 -1.98
CA LEU A 692 8.64 -29.36 -1.79
C LEU A 692 8.35 -30.21 -3.05
N ALA A 693 8.17 -29.58 -4.22
CA ALA A 693 7.82 -30.27 -5.45
C ALA A 693 8.87 -31.36 -5.82
N GLY A 694 8.41 -32.61 -5.94
CA GLY A 694 9.25 -33.71 -6.37
C GLY A 694 10.23 -34.24 -5.33
N SER A 695 10.28 -33.68 -4.13
CA SER A 695 11.14 -34.17 -3.02
C SER A 695 10.70 -35.53 -2.49
N GLY A 696 9.44 -35.89 -2.68
CA GLY A 696 8.80 -37.03 -2.01
C GLY A 696 8.27 -36.71 -0.62
N GLU A 697 8.46 -35.47 -0.20
CA GLU A 697 8.08 -34.92 1.08
C GLU A 697 6.82 -34.05 0.94
N GLY A 698 6.06 -33.89 2.03
CA GLY A 698 4.83 -33.13 2.06
C GLY A 698 3.62 -33.75 1.36
N PRO A 699 2.44 -33.20 1.59
CA PRO A 699 1.19 -33.71 1.06
C PRO A 699 0.99 -33.41 -0.43
N TYR A 700 1.75 -32.48 -1.01
CA TYR A 700 1.64 -32.06 -2.40
C TYR A 700 2.94 -32.28 -3.15
N GLN A 701 2.87 -32.97 -4.29
CA GLN A 701 4.05 -33.36 -5.09
C GLN A 701 4.14 -32.64 -6.44
N GLY A 702 3.12 -31.89 -6.81
CA GLY A 702 3.10 -31.10 -8.03
C GLY A 702 3.96 -29.83 -7.92
N PRO A 703 4.23 -29.15 -9.05
CA PRO A 703 5.04 -27.93 -9.05
C PRO A 703 4.33 -26.73 -8.38
N ASN A 704 3.04 -26.83 -8.19
CA ASN A 704 2.22 -25.80 -7.55
C ASN A 704 1.36 -26.42 -6.44
N LEU A 705 1.08 -25.63 -5.44
CA LEU A 705 0.08 -25.88 -4.40
C LEU A 705 -1.35 -25.85 -4.99
N PRO A 706 -2.38 -26.27 -4.26
CA PRO A 706 -3.72 -26.35 -4.80
C PRO A 706 -4.27 -25.03 -5.31
N VAL A 707 -5.06 -25.13 -6.39
CA VAL A 707 -5.93 -24.03 -6.84
C VAL A 707 -6.91 -23.69 -5.73
N HIS A 708 -7.12 -22.41 -5.46
CA HIS A 708 -8.07 -21.95 -4.46
C HIS A 708 -9.00 -20.87 -4.99
N THR A 709 -10.25 -20.94 -4.54
CA THR A 709 -11.29 -19.98 -4.89
C THR A 709 -12.10 -19.68 -3.65
N THR A 710 -12.27 -18.41 -3.33
CA THR A 710 -13.12 -17.94 -2.24
C THR A 710 -14.22 -17.03 -2.77
N PHE A 711 -15.33 -16.99 -2.05
CA PHE A 711 -16.45 -16.12 -2.33
C PHE A 711 -16.85 -15.42 -1.04
N ASP A 712 -16.90 -14.09 -1.11
CA ASP A 712 -17.25 -13.24 0.01
C ASP A 712 -18.50 -12.45 -0.32
N VAL A 713 -19.36 -12.25 0.67
CA VAL A 713 -20.60 -11.49 0.50
C VAL A 713 -20.84 -10.60 1.70
N SER A 714 -21.38 -9.42 1.43
CA SER A 714 -21.91 -8.51 2.45
C SER A 714 -23.23 -7.92 2.03
N ALA A 715 -24.06 -7.58 2.99
CA ALA A 715 -25.29 -6.83 2.78
C ALA A 715 -25.52 -5.90 3.95
N GLY A 716 -26.01 -4.71 3.68
CA GLY A 716 -26.29 -3.73 4.70
C GLY A 716 -27.53 -2.91 4.44
N HIS A 717 -27.98 -2.21 5.49
CA HIS A 717 -29.14 -1.33 5.45
C HIS A 717 -28.91 -0.09 6.31
N ASN A 718 -29.26 1.08 5.76
CA ASN A 718 -29.17 2.36 6.45
C ASN A 718 -30.55 2.76 6.99
N PHE A 719 -30.72 2.77 8.31
CA PHE A 719 -31.92 3.26 8.99
C PHE A 719 -31.79 4.76 9.27
N GLY A 720 -32.40 5.57 8.43
CA GLY A 720 -32.20 7.03 8.47
C GLY A 720 -30.77 7.40 8.05
N GLU A 721 -30.21 8.41 8.70
CA GLU A 721 -28.84 8.89 8.49
C GLU A 721 -27.91 8.48 9.63
N SER A 722 -28.47 8.05 10.76
CA SER A 722 -27.73 7.78 11.98
C SER A 722 -27.30 6.33 12.16
N TRP A 723 -28.00 5.37 11.55
CA TRP A 723 -27.71 3.95 11.77
C TRP A 723 -27.42 3.22 10.47
N LYS A 724 -26.30 2.47 10.45
CA LYS A 724 -25.96 1.52 9.38
C LYS A 724 -25.74 0.15 10.03
N PHE A 725 -26.35 -0.89 9.46
CA PHE A 725 -26.12 -2.27 9.82
C PHE A 725 -25.62 -3.03 8.61
N ALA A 726 -24.63 -3.91 8.83
CA ALA A 726 -24.13 -4.80 7.81
C ALA A 726 -23.92 -6.21 8.36
N ALA A 727 -24.01 -7.20 7.49
CA ALA A 727 -23.65 -8.59 7.77
C ALA A 727 -22.71 -9.08 6.67
N ASN A 728 -21.65 -9.77 7.07
CA ASN A 728 -20.61 -10.27 6.17
C ASN A 728 -20.43 -11.76 6.33
N ILE A 729 -20.16 -12.44 5.24
CA ILE A 729 -19.72 -13.85 5.21
C ILE A 729 -18.50 -13.90 4.30
N LEU A 730 -17.33 -14.16 4.89
CA LEU A 730 -16.09 -14.41 4.15
C LEU A 730 -15.91 -15.92 3.96
N ASN A 731 -15.31 -16.31 2.83
CA ASN A 731 -15.14 -17.71 2.42
C ASN A 731 -16.44 -18.51 2.57
N VAL A 732 -17.49 -18.11 1.88
CA VAL A 732 -18.84 -18.72 1.96
C VAL A 732 -18.81 -20.24 1.82
N THR A 733 -17.93 -20.74 0.96
CA THR A 733 -17.77 -22.20 0.69
C THR A 733 -17.03 -22.94 1.78
N ASN A 734 -16.36 -22.22 2.69
CA ASN A 734 -15.43 -22.78 3.68
C ASN A 734 -14.36 -23.70 3.06
N HIS A 735 -13.85 -23.31 1.90
CA HIS A 735 -12.81 -24.05 1.22
C HIS A 735 -11.44 -23.70 1.84
N ARG A 736 -10.84 -24.65 2.54
CA ARG A 736 -9.55 -24.53 3.20
C ARG A 736 -8.49 -25.24 2.38
N VAL A 737 -7.44 -24.53 1.99
CA VAL A 737 -6.30 -25.06 1.21
C VAL A 737 -5.00 -24.45 1.73
N VAL A 738 -3.91 -25.17 1.56
CA VAL A 738 -2.57 -24.64 1.82
C VAL A 738 -2.22 -23.63 0.74
N LEU A 739 -1.88 -22.41 1.15
CA LEU A 739 -1.41 -21.33 0.28
C LEU A 739 0.11 -21.30 0.17
N ASP A 740 0.78 -21.65 1.27
CA ASP A 740 2.21 -21.57 1.39
C ASP A 740 2.73 -22.78 2.17
N ASN A 741 3.87 -23.29 1.78
CA ASN A 741 4.57 -24.36 2.47
C ASN A 741 6.01 -23.98 2.83
N SER A 742 6.29 -22.68 2.92
CA SER A 742 7.52 -22.19 3.55
C SER A 742 7.46 -22.36 5.07
N ILE A 743 8.63 -22.50 5.69
CA ILE A 743 8.75 -22.63 7.15
C ILE A 743 8.73 -21.22 7.76
N THR A 744 7.58 -20.60 7.79
CA THR A 744 7.39 -19.32 8.48
C THR A 744 6.35 -19.48 9.57
N ILE A 745 6.34 -18.64 10.52
CA ILE A 745 5.39 -18.54 11.65
C ILE A 745 4.41 -19.72 11.77
N GLY A 746 4.81 -20.79 12.49
CA GLY A 746 3.99 -21.96 12.76
C GLY A 746 4.04 -23.10 11.73
N GLY A 747 4.74 -22.95 10.62
CA GLY A 747 4.80 -23.94 9.53
C GLY A 747 3.94 -23.58 8.32
N PHE A 748 3.27 -24.53 7.70
CA PHE A 748 2.39 -24.29 6.55
C PHE A 748 1.29 -23.27 6.83
N HIS A 749 0.80 -22.62 5.78
CA HIS A 749 -0.22 -21.57 5.90
C HIS A 749 -1.47 -21.91 5.11
N TYR A 750 -2.59 -22.06 5.81
CA TYR A 750 -3.90 -22.23 5.20
C TYR A 750 -4.57 -20.89 4.98
N ASN A 751 -5.36 -20.74 3.92
CA ASN A 751 -6.21 -19.60 3.69
C ASN A 751 -7.25 -19.40 4.81
N ASP A 752 -7.89 -18.23 4.85
CA ASP A 752 -8.91 -17.88 5.83
C ASP A 752 -10.06 -18.91 5.95
N PRO A 753 -10.50 -19.23 7.17
CA PRO A 753 -11.72 -20.03 7.38
C PRO A 753 -12.95 -19.21 7.01
N ARG A 754 -14.13 -19.86 6.95
CA ARG A 754 -15.38 -19.12 6.83
C ARG A 754 -15.65 -18.28 8.06
N MET A 755 -15.80 -16.98 7.84
CA MET A 755 -16.09 -16.00 8.89
C MET A 755 -17.45 -15.36 8.70
N PHE A 756 -18.25 -15.32 9.76
CA PHE A 756 -19.52 -14.60 9.84
C PHE A 756 -19.35 -13.41 10.76
N SER A 757 -19.83 -12.25 10.33
CA SER A 757 -19.82 -11.07 11.19
C SER A 757 -21.02 -10.18 10.95
N ALA A 758 -21.31 -9.36 11.96
CA ALA A 758 -22.26 -8.27 11.88
C ALA A 758 -21.60 -6.98 12.35
N GLU A 759 -21.96 -5.89 11.72
CA GLU A 759 -21.48 -4.56 12.00
C GLU A 759 -22.66 -3.62 12.28
N MET A 760 -22.49 -2.73 13.24
CA MET A 760 -23.42 -1.64 13.52
C MET A 760 -22.61 -0.35 13.61
N ARG A 761 -23.03 0.67 12.84
CA ARG A 761 -22.51 2.04 12.97
C ARG A 761 -23.64 2.96 13.44
N TYR A 762 -23.31 3.77 14.42
CA TYR A 762 -24.22 4.79 14.95
C TYR A 762 -23.57 6.16 14.92
N ARG A 763 -24.15 7.09 14.18
CA ARG A 763 -23.72 8.49 14.05
C ARG A 763 -24.59 9.38 14.93
N PHE A 764 -23.95 10.27 15.66
CA PHE A 764 -24.61 11.23 16.56
C PHE A 764 -23.78 12.50 16.69
N ASN A 765 -24.43 13.63 16.92
CA ASN A 765 -23.77 14.91 17.12
C ASN A 765 -23.45 15.13 18.60
N PHE A 766 -22.35 15.84 18.89
CA PHE A 766 -21.90 16.18 20.24
C PHE A 766 -21.83 17.68 20.52
#